data_5d9ea68825edfe1f6248f2cc9acbd302
#
_entry.id   5d9ea68825edfe1f6248f2cc9acbd302
#
_cell.length_a   1.000
_cell.length_b   1.000
_cell.length_c   1.000
_cell.angle_alpha   90.00
_cell.angle_beta   90.00
_cell.angle_gamma   90.00
#
_symmetry.space_group_name_H-M   'P 1'
#
loop_
_entity.id
_entity.type
_entity.pdbx_description
1 polymer ?
#
loop_
_entity_poly.entity_id
_entity_poly.type
_entity_poly.pdbx_seq_one_letter_code
_entity_poly.pdbx_strand_id
1 'polypeptide(L)'
;MKKGKWVSAALATMLSCSAFSSVSAAPANVSSDVKATHQHDDHKGHKHGGGPFDLGIANDEKLIEMLKKQGEISKNASEADAQKKLQQFLHKKQENASKFSEGALEDEHSEKRKEIRSKHKKEGLKKDGKKEDKIKNVKEEKWKGQKRVDNVLVLMIEFPDYPATNIKADETDMFYEEYPKKHYEDLVFGNKGYKGPNGEKLISMKQYYEQQSGGSYSVTGSVGGWYKAKHPAAYYGGNVPTPDGNDKDARSLVKEALEAAAKDPNINLGDYDQEDRYDLDGDGNTREADGLVDHLMIVHSSVGEEAGGGALAGDAIWSHRWNLGSPFPIAGSESEVDYWNGMMGAYDYTVQPADGAAGVFAHEYGHDLELPDEYDTQYTGQGEPVAYWSIMSSGSWAGKVPGTEPTGFSAWSKEFLQSYIGGNWLSGETFVYEEIDRKGIDVLLDQANTKGTNNDAVRVDLPQKETVVNKPYSGANQYFSGSGDDLDNSLVTSLDLTKASTATLNFKTWYDIEKDWDYASIKVKEEGAKDWVTVKGNLTTDTNPNEQNPGHGITGSTNGEWVNGAFNLSAYAGKKIDLKFNYWTDVAATMPGFFVDDISVNVDGTEVLFDNAEGTSTFKQEGFTKNQGKFYSDHYYLLEWRNHQGVDEGLAHIARGKSLMSYDGGLVVWYVDNSYSDNWTGIHPGDGFLGVVDANQETLKWSDGKVASTRYLIHDAAFNTDKGKPMFLDYKSINGTSLTDNAIHPNSVFNDKDDYSNPGLLDAGRNVPQYGLKFSVEGKSKDNSVAKIKISRKK
;
A
#
# COMPACT_ATOMS: atom_id res chain seq x y z
N MET A 1 37.38 -16.12 -36.06
CA MET A 1 37.83 -15.94 -34.70
C MET A 1 38.27 -14.49 -34.42
N LYS A 2 37.43 -13.49 -34.61
CA LYS A 2 37.73 -12.08 -34.28
C LYS A 2 36.45 -11.22 -34.11
N LYS A 3 35.26 -11.83 -34.05
CA LYS A 3 33.98 -11.09 -33.87
C LYS A 3 33.42 -11.11 -32.45
N GLY A 4 33.89 -12.01 -31.55
CA GLY A 4 33.33 -12.13 -30.19
C GLY A 4 33.87 -11.14 -29.16
N LYS A 5 34.97 -10.45 -29.40
CA LYS A 5 35.54 -9.51 -28.40
C LYS A 5 34.99 -8.09 -28.47
N TRP A 6 34.28 -7.74 -29.53
CA TRP A 6 33.72 -6.40 -29.69
C TRP A 6 32.29 -6.28 -29.10
N VAL A 7 31.55 -7.39 -29.08
CA VAL A 7 30.19 -7.41 -28.50
C VAL A 7 30.22 -7.29 -26.97
N SER A 8 31.19 -7.99 -26.33
CA SER A 8 31.35 -7.89 -24.87
C SER A 8 31.83 -6.52 -24.38
N ALA A 9 32.62 -5.81 -25.20
CA ALA A 9 33.07 -4.46 -24.83
C ALA A 9 31.96 -3.40 -25.06
N ALA A 10 31.08 -3.63 -26.03
CA ALA A 10 29.93 -2.74 -26.25
C ALA A 10 28.87 -2.90 -25.14
N LEU A 11 28.66 -4.14 -24.66
CA LEU A 11 27.74 -4.40 -23.56
C LEU A 11 28.21 -3.79 -22.23
N ALA A 12 29.53 -3.93 -21.94
CA ALA A 12 30.09 -3.32 -20.72
C ALA A 12 30.09 -1.79 -20.73
N THR A 13 30.09 -1.17 -21.92
CA THR A 13 30.06 0.30 -22.04
C THR A 13 28.62 0.84 -21.99
N MET A 14 27.62 0.04 -22.35
CA MET A 14 26.21 0.42 -22.21
C MET A 14 25.68 0.28 -20.78
N LEU A 15 26.18 -0.68 -20.01
CA LEU A 15 25.82 -0.84 -18.58
C LEU A 15 26.32 0.30 -17.69
N SER A 16 27.21 1.15 -18.17
CA SER A 16 27.71 2.30 -17.41
C SER A 16 27.08 3.64 -17.78
N CYS A 17 26.20 3.70 -18.78
CA CYS A 17 25.74 4.97 -19.34
C CYS A 17 24.22 5.18 -19.48
N SER A 18 23.39 4.22 -19.19
CA SER A 18 21.96 4.50 -19.06
C SER A 18 21.20 3.26 -18.59
N ALA A 19 20.33 3.43 -17.64
CA ALA A 19 19.41 2.42 -17.13
C ALA A 19 18.35 1.95 -18.16
N PHE A 20 18.42 2.37 -19.40
CA PHE A 20 17.34 2.23 -20.39
C PHE A 20 17.61 1.35 -21.60
N SER A 21 18.74 0.67 -21.66
CA SER A 21 19.01 -0.20 -22.80
C SER A 21 19.03 -1.68 -22.49
N SER A 22 18.62 -2.08 -21.32
CA SER A 22 18.65 -3.49 -20.87
C SER A 22 17.39 -4.30 -21.15
N VAL A 23 16.32 -3.69 -21.63
CA VAL A 23 15.11 -4.41 -22.08
C VAL A 23 15.34 -5.18 -23.38
N SER A 24 16.53 -5.13 -23.95
CA SER A 24 16.86 -5.86 -25.18
C SER A 24 17.17 -7.35 -24.99
N ALA A 25 16.97 -7.89 -23.80
CA ALA A 25 17.11 -9.33 -23.52
C ALA A 25 15.77 -10.06 -23.36
N ALA A 26 14.62 -9.35 -23.44
CA ALA A 26 13.32 -9.99 -23.49
C ALA A 26 13.11 -10.73 -24.82
N PRO A 27 12.38 -11.86 -24.83
CA PRO A 27 12.13 -12.62 -26.04
C PRO A 27 11.39 -11.76 -27.07
N ALA A 28 11.61 -12.07 -28.35
CA ALA A 28 11.05 -11.33 -29.49
C ALA A 28 9.50 -11.32 -29.56
N ASN A 29 8.82 -11.94 -28.61
CA ASN A 29 7.36 -12.03 -28.50
C ASN A 29 6.78 -11.18 -27.36
N VAL A 30 7.60 -10.52 -26.54
CA VAL A 30 7.08 -9.43 -25.72
C VAL A 30 6.64 -8.37 -26.71
N SER A 31 5.39 -8.01 -26.71
CA SER A 31 4.81 -7.13 -27.71
C SER A 31 5.69 -5.90 -27.89
N SER A 32 5.91 -5.50 -29.13
CA SER A 32 6.66 -4.29 -29.49
C SER A 32 6.04 -2.99 -28.94
N ASP A 33 5.05 -3.13 -28.09
CA ASP A 33 4.33 -2.10 -27.34
C ASP A 33 4.79 -1.96 -25.89
N VAL A 34 5.90 -2.61 -25.48
CA VAL A 34 6.71 -2.04 -24.40
C VAL A 34 7.17 -0.70 -24.96
N LYS A 35 6.34 0.30 -24.80
CA LYS A 35 6.58 1.69 -25.20
C LYS A 35 7.96 2.03 -24.68
N ALA A 36 8.79 2.58 -25.56
CA ALA A 36 10.09 3.09 -25.17
C ALA A 36 9.87 3.83 -23.85
N THR A 37 10.34 3.22 -22.78
CA THR A 37 10.21 3.75 -21.43
C THR A 37 10.68 5.18 -21.51
N HIS A 38 9.76 6.11 -21.24
CA HIS A 38 10.16 7.49 -21.08
C HIS A 38 11.27 7.51 -20.03
N GLN A 39 12.35 8.21 -20.31
CA GLN A 39 13.40 8.43 -19.33
C GLN A 39 12.79 9.16 -18.14
N HIS A 40 12.43 8.43 -17.13
CA HIS A 40 12.00 9.00 -15.88
C HIS A 40 13.23 9.21 -15.01
N ASP A 41 13.84 10.38 -15.17
CA ASP A 41 14.79 10.86 -14.18
C ASP A 41 14.00 11.48 -13.02
N ASP A 42 14.19 10.90 -11.83
CA ASP A 42 13.77 11.42 -10.53
C ASP A 42 12.31 11.90 -10.41
N HIS A 43 11.35 10.97 -10.40
CA HIS A 43 9.99 11.29 -10.01
C HIS A 43 9.93 11.68 -8.53
N LYS A 44 9.63 12.93 -8.27
CA LYS A 44 9.09 13.39 -6.98
C LYS A 44 7.61 12.97 -6.90
N GLY A 45 7.33 11.71 -7.24
CA GLY A 45 6.00 11.16 -7.30
C GLY A 45 5.44 10.89 -5.92
N HIS A 46 4.17 11.11 -5.75
CA HIS A 46 3.42 10.64 -4.61
C HIS A 46 3.38 9.11 -4.65
N LYS A 47 3.76 8.47 -3.56
CA LYS A 47 3.89 7.01 -3.50
C LYS A 47 2.61 6.37 -2.98
N HIS A 48 2.09 5.45 -3.74
CA HIS A 48 1.27 4.39 -3.19
C HIS A 48 2.21 3.40 -2.49
N GLY A 49 1.98 3.12 -1.20
CA GLY A 49 2.80 2.35 -0.29
C GLY A 49 3.80 1.41 -0.93
N GLY A 50 5.07 1.64 -0.74
CA GLY A 50 6.14 0.85 -1.33
C GLY A 50 7.38 1.66 -1.66
N GLY A 51 7.69 2.69 -0.90
CA GLY A 51 9.00 3.33 -0.92
C GLY A 51 10.02 2.48 -0.17
N PRO A 52 11.33 2.82 -0.24
CA PRO A 52 12.37 2.13 0.51
C PRO A 52 12.28 2.32 2.03
N PHE A 53 11.13 2.76 2.54
CA PHE A 53 10.76 2.79 3.94
C PHE A 53 9.36 2.26 4.14
N ASP A 54 9.24 1.27 4.98
CA ASP A 54 7.99 0.92 5.62
C ASP A 54 7.94 1.56 7.00
N LEU A 55 7.17 2.61 7.14
CA LEU A 55 7.00 3.29 8.42
C LEU A 55 6.04 2.56 9.37
N GLY A 56 5.24 1.60 8.89
CA GLY A 56 4.35 0.77 9.69
C GLY A 56 5.08 -0.12 10.68
N ILE A 57 6.28 -0.53 10.32
CA ILE A 57 7.16 -1.29 11.20
C ILE A 57 8.05 -0.41 12.09
N ALA A 58 7.83 0.90 12.17
CA ALA A 58 8.56 1.77 13.08
C ALA A 58 8.30 1.39 14.54
N ASN A 59 9.35 1.03 15.28
CA ASN A 59 9.28 0.86 16.73
C ASN A 59 9.44 2.24 17.39
N ASP A 60 8.34 2.89 17.67
CA ASP A 60 8.31 4.26 18.17
C ASP A 60 9.05 4.43 19.50
N GLU A 61 9.03 3.47 20.42
CA GLU A 61 9.77 3.56 21.67
C GLU A 61 11.29 3.54 21.45
N LYS A 62 11.78 2.66 20.59
CA LYS A 62 13.20 2.56 20.24
C LYS A 62 13.68 3.77 19.43
N LEU A 63 12.88 4.24 18.49
CA LEU A 63 13.18 5.45 17.72
C LEU A 63 13.20 6.70 18.61
N ILE A 64 12.26 6.85 19.54
CA ILE A 64 12.28 7.93 20.53
C ILE A 64 13.54 7.85 21.40
N GLU A 65 13.96 6.65 21.79
CA GLU A 65 15.19 6.45 22.52
C GLU A 65 16.42 6.87 21.70
N MET A 66 16.50 6.47 20.44
CA MET A 66 17.54 6.88 19.49
C MET A 66 17.59 8.40 19.35
N LEU A 67 16.46 9.05 19.06
CA LEU A 67 16.36 10.50 18.88
C LEU A 67 16.73 11.27 20.18
N LYS A 68 16.44 10.71 21.36
CA LYS A 68 16.89 11.25 22.64
C LYS A 68 18.42 11.13 22.83
N LYS A 69 19.03 10.02 22.38
CA LYS A 69 20.49 9.83 22.40
C LYS A 69 21.17 10.81 21.45
N GLN A 70 20.60 11.06 20.29
CA GLN A 70 21.10 12.04 19.31
C GLN A 70 20.85 13.50 19.71
N GLY A 71 19.96 13.77 20.68
CA GLY A 71 19.61 15.11 21.15
C GLY A 71 18.52 15.83 20.36
N GLU A 72 17.90 15.14 19.39
CA GLU A 72 16.77 15.65 18.62
C GLU A 72 15.48 15.73 19.46
N ILE A 73 15.35 14.84 20.43
CA ILE A 73 14.29 14.88 21.45
C ILE A 73 14.95 15.16 22.81
N SER A 74 14.37 16.10 23.57
CA SER A 74 14.83 16.35 24.96
C SER A 74 14.71 15.09 25.81
N LYS A 75 15.74 14.79 26.61
CA LYS A 75 15.70 13.64 27.54
C LYS A 75 14.50 13.66 28.48
N ASN A 76 13.98 14.85 28.79
CA ASN A 76 12.84 15.07 29.69
C ASN A 76 11.51 15.36 28.93
N ALA A 77 11.47 15.15 27.63
CA ALA A 77 10.25 15.33 26.87
C ALA A 77 9.15 14.39 27.39
N SER A 78 7.92 14.89 27.51
CA SER A 78 6.76 14.06 27.82
C SER A 78 6.50 13.06 26.68
N GLU A 79 5.74 12.01 26.94
CA GLU A 79 5.44 11.02 25.93
C GLU A 79 4.77 11.63 24.70
N ALA A 80 3.76 12.47 24.91
CA ALA A 80 3.09 13.16 23.80
C ALA A 80 4.01 14.07 23.00
N ASP A 81 4.95 14.79 23.66
CA ASP A 81 5.94 15.62 22.94
C ASP A 81 6.95 14.76 22.18
N ALA A 82 7.35 13.64 22.77
CA ALA A 82 8.29 12.72 22.12
C ALA A 82 7.64 12.07 20.88
N GLN A 83 6.41 11.60 21.00
CA GLN A 83 5.64 11.04 19.88
C GLN A 83 5.41 12.09 18.78
N LYS A 84 5.04 13.33 19.13
CA LYS A 84 4.92 14.40 18.16
C LYS A 84 6.24 14.66 17.38
N LYS A 85 7.37 14.61 18.08
CA LYS A 85 8.68 14.78 17.44
C LYS A 85 9.04 13.60 16.55
N LEU A 86 8.74 12.38 16.99
CA LEU A 86 8.91 11.19 16.18
C LEU A 86 8.08 11.28 14.89
N GLN A 87 6.80 11.67 14.96
CA GLN A 87 5.96 11.85 13.78
C GLN A 87 6.56 12.86 12.80
N GLN A 88 7.09 13.99 13.29
CA GLN A 88 7.76 14.96 12.46
C GLN A 88 9.02 14.37 11.77
N PHE A 89 9.76 13.53 12.47
CA PHE A 89 10.91 12.81 11.92
C PHE A 89 10.47 11.80 10.84
N LEU A 90 9.46 10.98 11.11
CA LEU A 90 8.94 9.98 10.17
C LEU A 90 8.33 10.65 8.93
N HIS A 91 7.54 11.69 9.11
CA HIS A 91 6.98 12.46 7.99
C HIS A 91 8.09 13.03 7.09
N LYS A 92 9.16 13.56 7.68
CA LYS A 92 10.29 14.09 6.92
C LYS A 92 11.09 13.00 6.20
N LYS A 93 11.23 11.81 6.81
CA LYS A 93 11.78 10.64 6.12
C LYS A 93 10.93 10.28 4.91
N GLN A 94 9.62 10.28 5.02
CA GLN A 94 8.69 10.00 3.93
C GLN A 94 8.78 11.03 2.80
N GLU A 95 8.83 12.34 3.13
CA GLU A 95 9.05 13.39 2.12
C GLU A 95 10.35 13.17 1.33
N ASN A 96 11.39 12.66 1.98
CA ASN A 96 12.66 12.35 1.33
C ASN A 96 12.60 11.03 0.56
N ALA A 97 11.79 10.06 1.00
CA ALA A 97 11.58 8.79 0.31
C ALA A 97 10.93 8.98 -1.07
N SER A 98 10.10 10.00 -1.24
CA SER A 98 9.43 10.31 -2.51
C SER A 98 10.37 10.68 -3.68
N LYS A 99 11.67 10.72 -3.46
CA LYS A 99 12.68 11.05 -4.49
C LYS A 99 13.29 9.83 -5.21
N PHE A 100 12.88 8.62 -4.84
CA PHE A 100 13.37 7.40 -5.47
C PHE A 100 12.46 6.97 -6.62
N SER A 101 13.07 6.60 -7.76
CA SER A 101 12.32 6.07 -8.91
C SER A 101 11.66 4.73 -8.55
N GLU A 102 10.48 4.50 -9.04
CA GLU A 102 9.83 3.18 -9.06
C GLU A 102 10.73 2.16 -9.78
N GLY A 103 10.36 1.15 -10.33
CA GLY A 103 11.24 0.22 -11.05
C GLY A 103 10.74 0.03 -12.46
N ALA A 104 11.59 -0.53 -13.30
CA ALA A 104 11.34 -0.69 -14.74
C ALA A 104 10.13 -1.61 -15.06
N LEU A 105 9.69 -2.45 -14.12
CA LEU A 105 8.53 -3.35 -14.29
C LEU A 105 7.28 -2.92 -13.51
N GLU A 106 7.34 -1.82 -12.74
CA GLU A 106 6.23 -1.43 -11.85
C GLU A 106 5.01 -0.89 -12.60
N ASP A 107 5.19 -0.22 -13.74
CA ASP A 107 4.09 0.44 -14.45
C ASP A 107 3.02 -0.56 -14.93
N GLU A 108 3.42 -1.66 -15.57
CA GLU A 108 2.50 -2.70 -16.01
C GLU A 108 1.89 -3.47 -14.83
N HIS A 109 2.70 -3.72 -13.81
CA HIS A 109 2.25 -4.41 -12.60
C HIS A 109 1.28 -3.56 -11.75
N SER A 110 1.49 -2.25 -11.72
CA SER A 110 0.59 -1.30 -11.05
C SER A 110 -0.82 -1.36 -11.63
N GLU A 111 -0.97 -1.42 -12.94
CA GLU A 111 -2.28 -1.58 -13.61
C GLU A 111 -2.93 -2.94 -13.27
N LYS A 112 -2.16 -4.01 -13.26
CA LYS A 112 -2.62 -5.36 -12.87
C LYS A 112 -3.08 -5.39 -11.41
N ARG A 113 -2.35 -4.74 -10.50
CA ARG A 113 -2.78 -4.54 -9.09
C ARG A 113 -4.09 -3.77 -8.99
N LYS A 114 -4.26 -2.69 -9.75
CA LYS A 114 -5.51 -1.90 -9.80
C LYS A 114 -6.68 -2.77 -10.30
N GLU A 115 -6.47 -3.60 -11.30
CA GLU A 115 -7.50 -4.52 -11.81
C GLU A 115 -7.91 -5.55 -10.74
N ILE A 116 -6.93 -6.16 -10.06
CA ILE A 116 -7.17 -7.14 -9.00
C ILE A 116 -7.91 -6.48 -7.82
N ARG A 117 -7.48 -5.29 -7.40
CA ARG A 117 -8.19 -4.51 -6.37
C ARG A 117 -9.61 -4.15 -6.80
N SER A 118 -9.81 -3.82 -8.08
CA SER A 118 -11.15 -3.54 -8.62
C SER A 118 -12.05 -4.77 -8.64
N LYS A 119 -11.54 -5.95 -8.97
CA LYS A 119 -12.28 -7.22 -8.90
C LYS A 119 -12.66 -7.56 -7.45
N HIS A 120 -11.70 -7.54 -6.55
CA HIS A 120 -11.90 -7.77 -5.14
C HIS A 120 -12.98 -6.86 -4.54
N LYS A 121 -12.98 -5.57 -4.88
CA LYS A 121 -13.99 -4.60 -4.42
C LYS A 121 -15.41 -4.96 -4.81
N LYS A 122 -15.62 -5.69 -5.92
CA LYS A 122 -16.94 -6.02 -6.48
C LYS A 122 -17.45 -7.41 -6.10
N GLU A 123 -16.56 -8.32 -5.74
CA GLU A 123 -16.90 -9.75 -5.60
C GLU A 123 -17.36 -10.05 -4.19
N GLY A 124 -18.00 -9.57 -3.40
CA GLY A 124 -18.49 -9.93 -2.07
C GLY A 124 -18.04 -11.30 -1.54
N LEU A 125 -18.05 -11.50 -0.27
CA LEU A 125 -17.68 -12.76 0.37
C LEU A 125 -18.59 -13.90 -0.08
N LYS A 126 -18.04 -15.09 -0.20
CA LYS A 126 -18.80 -16.31 -0.58
C LYS A 126 -18.69 -17.33 0.54
N LYS A 127 -19.79 -17.98 0.84
CA LYS A 127 -19.85 -19.06 1.81
C LYS A 127 -20.56 -20.28 1.25
N ASP A 128 -19.86 -21.40 1.28
CA ASP A 128 -20.41 -22.72 0.99
C ASP A 128 -20.78 -23.43 2.29
N GLY A 129 -22.06 -23.72 2.53
CA GLY A 129 -22.42 -24.54 3.69
C GLY A 129 -23.82 -24.29 4.27
N LYS A 130 -24.17 -25.11 5.24
CA LYS A 130 -25.46 -25.02 5.95
C LYS A 130 -25.33 -24.02 7.10
N LYS A 131 -26.30 -23.12 7.24
CA LYS A 131 -26.43 -22.25 8.42
C LYS A 131 -26.56 -23.10 9.70
N GLU A 132 -25.70 -22.85 10.68
CA GLU A 132 -25.94 -23.30 12.05
C GLU A 132 -26.70 -22.19 12.81
N ASP A 133 -27.75 -22.56 13.53
CA ASP A 133 -28.57 -21.61 14.28
C ASP A 133 -28.17 -21.51 15.78
N LYS A 134 -27.23 -22.35 16.22
CA LYS A 134 -26.87 -22.45 17.63
C LYS A 134 -25.41 -22.08 17.86
N ILE A 135 -25.19 -21.19 18.82
CA ILE A 135 -23.85 -20.81 19.25
C ILE A 135 -23.18 -22.07 19.86
N LYS A 136 -22.07 -22.49 19.29
CA LYS A 136 -21.15 -23.50 19.78
C LYS A 136 -19.74 -22.97 19.71
N ASN A 137 -18.79 -23.65 20.32
CA ASN A 137 -17.37 -23.33 20.11
C ASN A 137 -17.00 -23.52 18.64
N VAL A 138 -16.01 -22.76 18.17
CA VAL A 138 -15.55 -22.83 16.79
C VAL A 138 -15.19 -24.25 16.39
N LYS A 139 -15.57 -24.59 15.19
CA LYS A 139 -15.13 -25.81 14.54
C LYS A 139 -14.28 -25.42 13.36
N GLU A 140 -12.99 -25.71 13.47
CA GLU A 140 -12.05 -25.38 12.39
C GLU A 140 -12.44 -26.06 11.07
N GLU A 141 -12.33 -25.30 10.01
CA GLU A 141 -12.45 -25.81 8.66
C GLU A 141 -11.13 -26.46 8.24
N LYS A 142 -11.22 -27.61 7.59
CA LYS A 142 -10.04 -28.28 7.03
C LYS A 142 -10.00 -28.03 5.53
N TRP A 143 -8.97 -27.36 5.08
CA TRP A 143 -8.73 -27.17 3.66
C TRP A 143 -8.60 -28.51 2.94
N LYS A 144 -9.28 -28.65 1.82
CA LYS A 144 -9.29 -29.90 0.99
C LYS A 144 -8.84 -29.63 -0.44
N GLY A 145 -8.64 -28.36 -0.79
CA GLY A 145 -8.14 -27.97 -2.11
C GLY A 145 -6.64 -28.18 -2.23
N GLN A 146 -6.10 -27.77 -3.36
CA GLN A 146 -4.66 -27.71 -3.57
C GLN A 146 -4.07 -26.63 -2.64
N LYS A 147 -3.02 -26.97 -1.91
CA LYS A 147 -2.27 -26.01 -1.09
C LYS A 147 -1.28 -25.29 -1.98
N ARG A 148 -1.33 -23.96 -1.98
CA ARG A 148 -0.27 -23.16 -2.57
C ARG A 148 0.93 -23.13 -1.63
N VAL A 149 2.12 -23.37 -2.17
CA VAL A 149 3.39 -23.34 -1.42
C VAL A 149 4.36 -22.52 -2.24
N ASP A 150 4.75 -21.38 -1.72
CA ASP A 150 5.73 -20.52 -2.38
C ASP A 150 7.12 -20.73 -1.78
N ASN A 151 8.14 -20.75 -2.66
CA ASN A 151 9.53 -20.93 -2.28
C ASN A 151 10.18 -19.58 -1.99
N VAL A 152 10.63 -19.39 -0.76
CA VAL A 152 11.26 -18.15 -0.30
C VAL A 152 12.76 -18.36 -0.14
N LEU A 153 13.55 -17.51 -0.79
CA LEU A 153 15.01 -17.48 -0.65
C LEU A 153 15.41 -16.45 0.42
N VAL A 154 15.98 -16.92 1.52
CA VAL A 154 16.50 -16.05 2.58
C VAL A 154 18.03 -15.99 2.47
N LEU A 155 18.60 -14.81 2.28
CA LEU A 155 20.05 -14.60 2.17
C LEU A 155 20.55 -13.70 3.31
N MET A 156 21.44 -14.22 4.14
CA MET A 156 22.06 -13.47 5.23
C MET A 156 23.37 -12.86 4.76
N ILE A 157 23.55 -11.55 4.97
CA ILE A 157 24.75 -10.82 4.61
C ILE A 157 25.22 -9.93 5.75
N GLU A 158 26.51 -9.99 6.09
CA GLU A 158 27.07 -9.21 7.20
C GLU A 158 28.06 -8.14 6.72
N PHE A 159 28.00 -7.00 7.37
CA PHE A 159 28.90 -5.89 7.14
C PHE A 159 30.31 -6.20 7.68
N PRO A 160 31.38 -5.81 6.99
CA PRO A 160 32.74 -6.08 7.44
C PRO A 160 33.11 -5.35 8.75
N ASP A 161 32.47 -4.23 9.04
CA ASP A 161 32.64 -3.43 10.25
C ASP A 161 31.62 -3.76 11.35
N TYR A 162 30.49 -4.42 11.00
CA TYR A 162 29.44 -4.79 11.96
C TYR A 162 28.86 -6.18 11.68
N PRO A 163 29.57 -7.26 12.03
CA PRO A 163 29.00 -8.61 11.98
C PRO A 163 27.90 -8.77 13.05
N ALA A 164 26.96 -9.70 12.83
CA ALA A 164 25.80 -9.89 13.72
C ALA A 164 26.16 -10.17 15.20
N THR A 165 27.34 -10.72 15.44
CA THR A 165 27.87 -10.90 16.82
C THR A 165 28.22 -9.60 17.54
N ASN A 166 28.17 -8.46 16.87
CA ASN A 166 28.42 -7.15 17.48
C ASN A 166 27.16 -6.56 18.15
N ILE A 167 25.98 -7.09 17.84
CA ILE A 167 24.72 -6.68 18.50
C ILE A 167 24.82 -6.96 20.01
N LYS A 168 24.41 -6.00 20.84
CA LYS A 168 24.43 -6.10 22.29
C LYS A 168 23.04 -6.17 22.88
N ALA A 169 22.94 -6.74 24.07
CA ALA A 169 21.69 -6.93 24.79
C ALA A 169 20.94 -5.63 25.16
N ASP A 170 21.61 -4.49 25.18
CA ASP A 170 21.02 -3.18 25.44
C ASP A 170 20.62 -2.42 24.17
N GLU A 171 20.85 -3.01 23.00
CA GLU A 171 20.50 -2.41 21.69
C GLU A 171 19.16 -2.90 21.15
N THR A 172 18.72 -4.10 21.53
CA THR A 172 17.51 -4.74 21.00
C THR A 172 16.77 -5.56 22.06
N ASP A 173 15.46 -5.69 21.88
CA ASP A 173 14.62 -6.60 22.66
C ASP A 173 14.74 -8.07 22.19
N MET A 174 15.28 -8.28 20.98
CA MET A 174 15.47 -9.59 20.34
C MET A 174 16.95 -10.01 20.35
N PHE A 175 17.61 -9.87 21.50
CA PHE A 175 19.00 -10.23 21.65
C PHE A 175 19.23 -11.74 21.72
N TYR A 176 20.17 -12.21 20.90
CA TYR A 176 20.74 -13.56 20.96
C TYR A 176 22.28 -13.45 21.03
N GLU A 177 22.93 -14.39 21.74
CA GLU A 177 24.40 -14.44 21.77
C GLU A 177 24.99 -14.74 20.39
N GLU A 178 24.26 -15.46 19.56
CA GLU A 178 24.61 -15.78 18.17
C GLU A 178 23.35 -15.77 17.31
N TYR A 179 23.50 -15.39 16.04
CA TYR A 179 22.46 -15.40 15.01
C TYR A 179 22.78 -16.44 13.94
N PRO A 180 22.65 -17.76 14.25
CA PRO A 180 22.99 -18.83 13.32
C PRO A 180 21.91 -18.99 12.23
N LYS A 181 22.30 -19.53 11.10
CA LYS A 181 21.38 -19.90 10.01
C LYS A 181 20.12 -20.63 10.51
N LYS A 182 20.29 -21.55 11.46
CA LYS A 182 19.19 -22.31 12.04
C LYS A 182 18.12 -21.44 12.72
N HIS A 183 18.48 -20.30 13.24
CA HIS A 183 17.54 -19.34 13.83
C HIS A 183 16.54 -18.86 12.78
N TYR A 184 17.03 -18.44 11.63
CA TYR A 184 16.18 -17.93 10.52
C TYR A 184 15.41 -19.06 9.83
N GLU A 185 16.00 -20.28 9.72
CA GLU A 185 15.25 -21.44 9.26
C GLU A 185 14.03 -21.73 10.16
N ASP A 186 14.18 -21.58 11.48
CA ASP A 186 13.07 -21.77 12.42
C ASP A 186 12.11 -20.58 12.43
N LEU A 187 12.61 -19.35 12.35
CA LEU A 187 11.81 -18.13 12.34
C LEU A 187 10.92 -18.06 11.09
N VAL A 188 11.47 -18.34 9.90
CA VAL A 188 10.74 -18.24 8.65
C VAL A 188 9.96 -19.52 8.35
N PHE A 189 10.58 -20.69 8.43
CA PHE A 189 10.03 -21.97 7.95
C PHE A 189 9.67 -22.98 9.05
N GLY A 190 9.83 -22.61 10.31
CA GLY A 190 9.67 -23.54 11.45
C GLY A 190 8.25 -24.10 11.60
N ASN A 191 8.06 -25.40 11.43
CA ASN A 191 6.76 -26.07 11.68
C ASN A 191 6.35 -26.10 13.16
N LYS A 192 7.25 -25.77 14.06
CA LYS A 192 7.01 -25.75 15.51
C LYS A 192 7.28 -24.37 16.11
N GLY A 193 7.42 -23.36 15.27
CA GLY A 193 7.86 -22.02 15.63
C GLY A 193 9.35 -21.94 15.88
N TYR A 194 9.79 -20.84 16.47
CA TYR A 194 11.19 -20.60 16.81
C TYR A 194 11.36 -20.26 18.29
N LYS A 195 12.62 -20.25 18.75
CA LYS A 195 12.95 -19.94 20.14
C LYS A 195 13.14 -18.43 20.29
N GLY A 196 12.37 -17.80 21.16
CA GLY A 196 12.52 -16.39 21.51
C GLY A 196 13.76 -16.08 22.35
N PRO A 197 14.10 -14.79 22.53
CA PRO A 197 15.32 -14.35 23.22
C PRO A 197 15.38 -14.81 24.69
N ASN A 198 14.23 -14.94 25.35
CA ASN A 198 14.15 -15.43 26.74
C ASN A 198 13.77 -16.92 26.82
N GLY A 199 13.78 -17.64 25.69
CA GLY A 199 13.48 -19.06 25.61
C GLY A 199 12.01 -19.36 25.34
N GLU A 200 11.20 -18.37 24.98
CA GLU A 200 9.80 -18.54 24.59
C GLU A 200 9.69 -19.39 23.32
N LYS A 201 8.57 -20.03 23.17
CA LYS A 201 8.19 -20.69 21.93
C LYS A 201 7.29 -19.75 21.14
N LEU A 202 7.85 -19.15 20.10
CA LEU A 202 7.20 -18.13 19.28
C LEU A 202 6.70 -18.71 17.96
N ILE A 203 5.71 -18.06 17.37
CA ILE A 203 5.14 -18.43 16.07
C ILE A 203 6.13 -18.08 14.95
N SER A 204 6.34 -19.01 13.99
CA SER A 204 7.11 -18.70 12.78
C SER A 204 6.25 -17.98 11.74
N MET A 205 6.89 -17.30 10.79
CA MET A 205 6.21 -16.71 9.63
C MET A 205 5.35 -17.76 8.89
N LYS A 206 5.91 -18.94 8.62
CA LYS A 206 5.15 -20.06 8.03
C LYS A 206 3.88 -20.41 8.80
N GLN A 207 3.97 -20.56 10.11
CA GLN A 207 2.80 -20.91 10.93
C GLN A 207 1.77 -19.78 10.94
N TYR A 208 2.22 -18.52 10.90
CA TYR A 208 1.35 -17.35 10.79
C TYR A 208 0.50 -17.43 9.52
N TYR A 209 1.13 -17.58 8.37
CA TYR A 209 0.45 -17.67 7.08
C TYR A 209 -0.42 -18.92 6.95
N GLU A 210 0.04 -20.06 7.43
CA GLU A 210 -0.77 -21.30 7.46
C GLU A 210 -2.04 -21.14 8.32
N GLN A 211 -1.95 -20.46 9.46
CA GLN A 211 -3.11 -20.20 10.30
C GLN A 211 -4.09 -19.22 9.67
N GLN A 212 -3.59 -18.12 9.12
CA GLN A 212 -4.44 -17.07 8.51
C GLN A 212 -5.15 -17.56 7.24
N SER A 213 -4.56 -18.49 6.51
CA SER A 213 -5.12 -19.06 5.28
C SER A 213 -5.91 -20.36 5.50
N GLY A 214 -6.15 -20.77 6.76
CA GLY A 214 -6.76 -22.09 7.04
C GLY A 214 -6.00 -23.27 6.45
N GLY A 215 -4.68 -23.12 6.24
CA GLY A 215 -3.80 -24.13 5.66
C GLY A 215 -3.84 -24.25 4.14
N SER A 216 -4.51 -23.33 3.44
CA SER A 216 -4.52 -23.28 1.98
C SER A 216 -3.25 -22.70 1.37
N TYR A 217 -2.51 -21.92 2.14
CA TYR A 217 -1.26 -21.28 1.77
C TYR A 217 -0.14 -21.65 2.75
N SER A 218 1.10 -21.74 2.27
CA SER A 218 2.29 -21.98 3.08
C SER A 218 3.54 -21.49 2.36
N VAL A 219 4.62 -21.35 3.11
CA VAL A 219 5.95 -21.05 2.56
C VAL A 219 6.93 -22.19 2.88
N THR A 220 7.91 -22.36 1.99
CA THR A 220 9.08 -23.23 2.19
C THR A 220 10.28 -22.54 1.57
N GLY A 221 11.47 -23.07 1.75
CA GLY A 221 12.64 -22.49 1.14
C GLY A 221 13.93 -22.83 1.89
N SER A 222 14.96 -22.05 1.66
CA SER A 222 16.23 -22.22 2.36
C SER A 222 16.84 -20.87 2.76
N VAL A 223 17.78 -20.94 3.70
CA VAL A 223 18.55 -19.80 4.19
C VAL A 223 19.99 -19.95 3.71
N GLY A 224 20.58 -18.94 3.11
CA GLY A 224 21.99 -18.87 2.68
C GLY A 224 22.80 -17.87 3.49
N GLY A 225 24.12 -18.02 3.55
CA GLY A 225 25.01 -17.05 4.22
C GLY A 225 25.38 -17.49 5.64
N TRP A 226 26.05 -16.69 6.46
CA TRP A 226 26.34 -15.23 6.33
C TRP A 226 27.37 -14.96 5.24
N TYR A 227 26.95 -14.29 4.19
CA TYR A 227 27.89 -13.79 3.19
C TYR A 227 28.57 -12.51 3.71
N LYS A 228 29.60 -12.02 3.03
CA LYS A 228 30.31 -10.82 3.40
C LYS A 228 30.02 -9.70 2.43
N ALA A 229 29.48 -8.60 2.91
CA ALA A 229 29.34 -7.36 2.16
C ALA A 229 30.71 -6.75 1.84
N LYS A 230 30.79 -6.01 0.74
CA LYS A 230 32.04 -5.39 0.28
C LYS A 230 32.38 -4.11 1.05
N HIS A 231 31.37 -3.41 1.60
CA HIS A 231 31.50 -2.09 2.21
C HIS A 231 30.99 -2.06 3.65
N PRO A 232 31.38 -1.04 4.46
CA PRO A 232 30.83 -0.81 5.79
C PRO A 232 29.32 -0.59 5.79
N ALA A 233 28.65 -0.79 6.94
CA ALA A 233 27.21 -0.62 7.10
C ALA A 233 26.71 0.73 6.59
N ALA A 234 27.35 1.84 6.95
CA ALA A 234 26.99 3.19 6.54
C ALA A 234 27.07 3.45 5.01
N TYR A 235 27.68 2.55 4.24
CA TYR A 235 27.66 2.64 2.79
C TYR A 235 26.29 2.28 2.21
N TYR A 236 25.62 1.32 2.83
CA TYR A 236 24.34 0.82 2.38
C TYR A 236 23.16 1.53 3.06
N GLY A 237 23.19 1.61 4.40
CA GLY A 237 22.13 2.16 5.22
C GLY A 237 22.23 3.65 5.53
N GLY A 238 23.46 4.26 5.46
CA GLY A 238 23.62 5.65 5.84
C GLY A 238 22.64 6.60 5.15
N ASN A 239 21.89 7.37 5.93
CA ASN A 239 20.81 8.21 5.44
C ASN A 239 21.25 9.33 4.49
N VAL A 240 20.57 9.50 3.34
CA VAL A 240 20.79 10.57 2.36
C VAL A 240 19.45 11.23 1.98
N PRO A 241 19.25 12.54 2.26
CA PRO A 241 20.15 13.43 3.02
C PRO A 241 20.21 13.07 4.52
N THR A 242 21.35 13.31 5.13
CA THR A 242 21.53 13.10 6.58
C THR A 242 20.84 14.22 7.38
N PRO A 243 20.17 13.96 8.53
CA PRO A 243 19.89 12.63 9.15
C PRO A 243 18.59 11.99 8.67
N ASP A 244 17.73 12.70 7.96
CA ASP A 244 16.33 12.38 7.73
C ASP A 244 16.09 11.79 6.32
N GLY A 245 17.11 11.19 5.71
CA GLY A 245 17.04 10.59 4.39
C GLY A 245 16.69 9.11 4.41
N ASN A 246 16.82 8.52 3.22
CA ASN A 246 16.68 7.09 2.99
C ASN A 246 18.02 6.39 3.04
N ASP A 247 17.96 5.06 3.12
CA ASP A 247 19.11 4.19 2.94
C ASP A 247 19.85 4.52 1.65
N LYS A 248 21.14 4.72 1.76
CA LYS A 248 21.95 5.23 0.66
C LYS A 248 22.03 4.27 -0.51
N ASP A 249 22.20 2.97 -0.26
CA ASP A 249 22.41 1.97 -1.32
C ASP A 249 22.07 0.53 -0.86
N ALA A 250 20.93 0.31 -0.25
CA ALA A 250 20.46 -1.02 0.15
C ALA A 250 20.38 -1.99 -1.04
N ARG A 251 20.06 -1.49 -2.24
CA ARG A 251 20.04 -2.28 -3.49
C ARG A 251 21.37 -2.96 -3.80
N SER A 252 22.49 -2.30 -3.56
CA SER A 252 23.81 -2.90 -3.76
C SER A 252 24.08 -4.04 -2.79
N LEU A 253 23.60 -3.95 -1.55
CA LEU A 253 23.70 -5.06 -0.60
C LEU A 253 22.94 -6.29 -1.08
N VAL A 254 21.73 -6.12 -1.61
CA VAL A 254 20.92 -7.19 -2.18
C VAL A 254 21.63 -7.85 -3.35
N LYS A 255 22.17 -7.06 -4.30
CA LYS A 255 22.93 -7.57 -5.46
C LYS A 255 24.17 -8.36 -5.01
N GLU A 256 24.87 -7.90 -3.99
CA GLU A 256 26.04 -8.60 -3.43
C GLU A 256 25.65 -9.93 -2.78
N ALA A 257 24.53 -10.00 -2.08
CA ALA A 257 24.01 -11.24 -1.50
C ALA A 257 23.67 -12.26 -2.60
N LEU A 258 23.01 -11.82 -3.67
CA LEU A 258 22.66 -12.66 -4.83
C LEU A 258 23.92 -13.19 -5.56
N GLU A 259 24.92 -12.32 -5.80
CA GLU A 259 26.21 -12.73 -6.40
C GLU A 259 26.97 -13.75 -5.53
N ALA A 260 26.79 -13.68 -4.23
CA ALA A 260 27.38 -14.65 -3.30
C ALA A 260 26.58 -15.97 -3.29
N ALA A 261 25.26 -15.89 -3.29
CA ALA A 261 24.37 -17.04 -3.33
C ALA A 261 24.57 -17.89 -4.59
N ALA A 262 24.78 -17.26 -5.76
CA ALA A 262 25.09 -17.96 -7.02
C ALA A 262 26.36 -18.79 -6.97
N LYS A 263 27.24 -18.56 -5.99
CA LYS A 263 28.49 -19.32 -5.78
C LYS A 263 28.38 -20.33 -4.65
N ASP A 264 27.28 -20.29 -3.88
CA ASP A 264 27.05 -21.23 -2.78
C ASP A 264 26.49 -22.54 -3.34
N PRO A 265 27.22 -23.67 -3.21
CA PRO A 265 26.78 -24.97 -3.75
C PRO A 265 25.50 -25.51 -3.09
N ASN A 266 25.04 -24.90 -1.99
CA ASN A 266 23.83 -25.30 -1.29
C ASN A 266 22.60 -24.48 -1.74
N ILE A 267 22.77 -23.48 -2.62
CA ILE A 267 21.69 -22.63 -3.14
C ILE A 267 21.57 -22.87 -4.66
N ASN A 268 20.39 -23.29 -5.08
CA ASN A 268 20.03 -23.32 -6.49
C ASN A 268 18.97 -22.24 -6.72
N LEU A 269 19.31 -21.16 -7.40
CA LEU A 269 18.41 -20.01 -7.61
C LEU A 269 17.17 -20.39 -8.42
N GLY A 270 17.26 -21.32 -9.35
CA GLY A 270 16.13 -21.79 -10.15
C GLY A 270 15.03 -22.50 -9.35
N ASP A 271 15.30 -22.93 -8.10
CA ASP A 271 14.27 -23.50 -7.23
C ASP A 271 13.26 -22.43 -6.73
N TYR A 272 13.54 -21.13 -6.97
CA TYR A 272 12.76 -19.98 -6.49
C TYR A 272 12.11 -19.19 -7.63
N ASP A 273 11.97 -19.80 -8.79
CA ASP A 273 11.37 -19.27 -10.01
C ASP A 273 10.09 -20.07 -10.30
N GLN A 274 8.97 -19.65 -9.72
CA GLN A 274 7.68 -20.33 -9.77
C GLN A 274 6.57 -19.47 -10.35
N GLU A 275 6.84 -18.18 -10.51
CA GLU A 275 5.87 -17.17 -10.90
C GLU A 275 6.40 -16.30 -12.04
N ASP A 276 5.54 -15.97 -12.99
CA ASP A 276 5.68 -14.82 -13.87
C ASP A 276 4.75 -13.72 -13.39
N ARG A 277 5.16 -13.04 -12.32
CA ARG A 277 4.37 -11.99 -11.67
C ARG A 277 4.05 -10.85 -12.61
N TYR A 278 4.96 -10.56 -13.51
CA TYR A 278 4.91 -9.45 -14.46
C TYR A 278 4.33 -9.85 -15.81
N ASP A 279 4.00 -11.14 -16.03
CA ASP A 279 3.44 -11.66 -17.26
C ASP A 279 4.29 -11.26 -18.47
N LEU A 280 5.59 -11.57 -18.37
CA LEU A 280 6.62 -11.09 -19.29
C LEU A 280 6.43 -11.60 -20.73
N ASP A 281 5.74 -12.74 -20.92
CA ASP A 281 5.40 -13.25 -22.23
C ASP A 281 3.99 -12.86 -22.71
N GLY A 282 3.19 -12.24 -21.81
CA GLY A 282 1.87 -11.69 -22.12
C GLY A 282 0.77 -12.73 -22.30
N ASP A 283 0.93 -13.95 -21.80
CA ASP A 283 -0.04 -15.03 -21.96
C ASP A 283 -1.12 -15.08 -20.85
N GLY A 284 -0.91 -14.31 -19.75
CA GLY A 284 -1.79 -14.19 -18.61
C GLY A 284 -1.63 -15.28 -17.56
N ASN A 285 -0.67 -16.19 -17.70
CA ASN A 285 -0.36 -17.24 -16.76
C ASN A 285 0.75 -16.78 -15.80
N THR A 286 0.38 -16.29 -14.63
CA THR A 286 1.34 -15.81 -13.62
C THR A 286 1.91 -16.93 -12.73
N ARG A 287 1.74 -18.21 -13.09
CA ARG A 287 2.22 -19.35 -12.31
C ARG A 287 3.16 -20.23 -13.14
N GLU A 288 4.16 -19.60 -13.70
CA GLU A 288 5.23 -20.23 -14.46
C GLU A 288 6.55 -19.52 -14.23
N ALA A 289 7.64 -20.07 -14.73
CA ALA A 289 8.97 -19.49 -14.55
C ALA A 289 9.21 -18.34 -15.53
N ASP A 290 9.75 -17.22 -15.02
CA ASP A 290 10.19 -16.05 -15.80
C ASP A 290 11.71 -15.78 -15.70
N GLY A 291 12.42 -16.64 -14.97
CA GLY A 291 13.86 -16.52 -14.72
C GLY A 291 14.20 -15.53 -13.60
N LEU A 292 13.21 -14.97 -12.89
CA LEU A 292 13.43 -14.15 -11.71
C LEU A 292 13.28 -14.98 -10.42
N VAL A 293 13.97 -14.57 -9.37
CA VAL A 293 13.72 -15.07 -8.02
C VAL A 293 12.49 -14.38 -7.49
N ASP A 294 11.40 -15.11 -7.26
CA ASP A 294 10.08 -14.56 -6.91
C ASP A 294 10.02 -13.92 -5.52
N HIS A 295 10.49 -14.65 -4.51
CA HIS A 295 10.39 -14.28 -3.10
C HIS A 295 11.77 -14.24 -2.47
N LEU A 296 12.36 -13.04 -2.42
CA LEU A 296 13.71 -12.82 -1.91
C LEU A 296 13.68 -12.03 -0.60
N MET A 297 14.24 -12.62 0.46
CA MET A 297 14.46 -11.98 1.75
C MET A 297 15.94 -11.79 2.03
N ILE A 298 16.36 -10.58 2.32
CA ILE A 298 17.72 -10.26 2.74
C ILE A 298 17.76 -9.99 4.24
N VAL A 299 18.65 -10.65 4.97
CA VAL A 299 18.88 -10.40 6.39
C VAL A 299 20.25 -9.75 6.55
N HIS A 300 20.27 -8.49 6.96
CA HIS A 300 21.50 -7.76 7.24
C HIS A 300 21.92 -7.91 8.72
N SER A 301 23.22 -7.76 9.02
CA SER A 301 23.82 -8.12 10.30
C SER A 301 23.66 -7.11 11.44
N SER A 302 22.84 -6.07 11.31
CA SER A 302 22.64 -5.08 12.38
C SER A 302 21.24 -5.14 12.98
N VAL A 303 21.01 -4.35 14.03
CA VAL A 303 19.68 -3.94 14.48
C VAL A 303 19.05 -3.09 13.37
N GLY A 304 17.75 -3.21 13.15
CA GLY A 304 17.04 -2.42 12.15
C GLY A 304 16.95 -0.94 12.52
N GLU A 305 17.06 -0.04 11.54
CA GLU A 305 16.92 1.40 11.82
C GLU A 305 15.51 1.71 12.34
N GLU A 306 14.48 0.99 11.91
CA GLU A 306 13.10 1.08 12.40
C GLU A 306 12.95 0.76 13.89
N ALA A 307 13.93 0.02 14.44
CA ALA A 307 14.07 -0.27 15.87
C ALA A 307 15.22 0.52 16.52
N GLY A 308 15.62 1.65 15.92
CA GLY A 308 16.63 2.56 16.43
C GLY A 308 18.06 2.23 16.05
N GLY A 309 18.32 1.22 15.21
CA GLY A 309 19.60 0.91 14.59
C GLY A 309 20.73 0.47 15.53
N GLY A 310 20.46 0.27 16.82
CA GLY A 310 21.46 -0.10 17.82
C GLY A 310 22.66 0.85 17.85
N ALA A 311 23.89 0.32 17.73
CA ALA A 311 25.11 1.12 17.68
C ALA A 311 25.29 1.87 16.35
N LEU A 312 24.65 1.46 15.29
CA LEU A 312 24.70 2.10 13.97
C LEU A 312 23.74 3.29 13.86
N ALA A 313 22.67 3.29 14.65
CA ALA A 313 21.62 4.31 14.59
C ALA A 313 21.13 4.51 13.12
N GLY A 314 21.16 5.73 12.58
CA GLY A 314 20.79 6.05 11.20
C GLY A 314 21.76 5.56 10.11
N ASP A 315 22.81 4.82 10.46
CA ASP A 315 23.65 4.11 9.49
C ASP A 315 23.22 2.64 9.31
N ALA A 316 22.19 2.19 10.06
CA ALA A 316 21.56 0.89 9.86
C ALA A 316 20.58 0.96 8.68
N ILE A 317 20.17 -0.20 8.15
CA ILE A 317 19.16 -0.29 7.10
C ILE A 317 17.79 -0.34 7.76
N TRP A 318 16.82 0.39 7.21
CA TRP A 318 15.40 0.29 7.54
C TRP A 318 14.76 -0.89 6.82
N SER A 319 14.05 -1.76 7.51
CA SER A 319 13.33 -2.88 6.88
C SER A 319 12.29 -2.37 5.88
N HIS A 320 12.22 -3.02 4.73
CA HIS A 320 11.29 -2.63 3.66
C HIS A 320 11.16 -3.71 2.59
N ARG A 321 10.05 -3.66 1.82
CA ARG A 321 9.94 -4.31 0.51
C ARG A 321 10.25 -3.29 -0.59
N TRP A 322 11.07 -3.66 -1.56
CA TRP A 322 11.38 -2.82 -2.71
C TRP A 322 11.83 -3.64 -3.92
N ASN A 323 12.30 -2.96 -4.97
CA ASN A 323 12.86 -3.56 -6.16
C ASN A 323 14.29 -3.08 -6.45
N LEU A 324 14.98 -3.72 -7.37
CA LEU A 324 16.36 -3.41 -7.76
C LEU A 324 16.47 -2.28 -8.81
N GLY A 325 15.37 -1.61 -9.14
CA GLY A 325 15.28 -0.56 -10.16
C GLY A 325 15.15 -1.11 -11.59
N SER A 326 15.79 -2.22 -11.87
CA SER A 326 15.66 -3.02 -13.09
C SER A 326 16.00 -4.48 -12.78
N PRO A 327 15.47 -5.44 -13.55
CA PRO A 327 15.87 -6.84 -13.41
C PRO A 327 17.39 -6.98 -13.43
N PHE A 328 17.93 -7.66 -12.42
CA PHE A 328 19.35 -7.84 -12.19
C PHE A 328 19.78 -9.27 -12.56
N PRO A 329 20.44 -9.50 -13.73
CA PRO A 329 20.96 -10.80 -14.08
C PRO A 329 22.10 -11.24 -13.16
N ILE A 330 21.98 -12.42 -12.56
CA ILE A 330 22.89 -12.92 -11.53
C ILE A 330 24.00 -13.73 -12.21
N ALA A 331 25.19 -13.18 -12.25
CA ALA A 331 26.33 -13.80 -12.93
C ALA A 331 26.73 -15.14 -12.27
N GLY A 332 26.82 -16.19 -13.10
CA GLY A 332 27.19 -17.55 -12.67
C GLY A 332 25.99 -18.43 -12.31
N SER A 333 24.77 -17.94 -12.43
CA SER A 333 23.55 -18.73 -12.38
C SER A 333 23.13 -19.21 -13.77
N GLU A 334 22.23 -20.19 -13.81
CA GLU A 334 21.61 -20.72 -15.04
C GLU A 334 20.09 -20.69 -14.85
N SER A 335 19.34 -20.26 -15.89
CA SER A 335 17.88 -20.27 -15.94
C SER A 335 17.39 -21.24 -17.01
N GLU A 336 16.21 -21.83 -16.80
CA GLU A 336 15.52 -22.65 -17.80
C GLU A 336 14.87 -21.80 -18.90
N VAL A 337 14.64 -20.49 -18.65
CA VAL A 337 14.12 -19.53 -19.61
C VAL A 337 15.20 -18.54 -20.08
N ASP A 338 15.08 -18.03 -21.30
CA ASP A 338 16.14 -17.23 -21.94
C ASP A 338 15.88 -15.71 -21.84
N TYR A 339 15.19 -15.25 -20.78
CA TYR A 339 14.90 -13.82 -20.63
C TYR A 339 16.14 -13.00 -20.26
N TRP A 340 16.97 -13.52 -19.38
CA TRP A 340 18.11 -12.80 -18.80
C TRP A 340 19.43 -13.33 -19.33
N ASN A 341 19.51 -13.60 -20.64
CA ASN A 341 20.67 -14.25 -21.31
C ASN A 341 20.97 -15.66 -20.76
N GLY A 342 19.94 -16.42 -20.39
CA GLY A 342 20.05 -17.77 -19.80
C GLY A 342 20.61 -17.78 -18.37
N MET A 343 20.57 -16.64 -17.68
CA MET A 343 20.89 -16.52 -16.25
C MET A 343 19.62 -16.35 -15.45
N MET A 344 19.63 -16.70 -14.17
CA MET A 344 18.63 -16.23 -13.22
C MET A 344 18.80 -14.73 -13.00
N GLY A 345 17.69 -14.04 -12.78
CA GLY A 345 17.64 -12.65 -12.37
C GLY A 345 16.97 -12.47 -11.01
N ALA A 346 16.92 -11.26 -10.52
CA ALA A 346 16.08 -10.83 -9.42
C ALA A 346 15.61 -9.40 -9.68
N TYR A 347 14.43 -9.07 -9.15
CA TYR A 347 13.89 -7.73 -9.25
C TYR A 347 13.36 -7.25 -7.90
N ASP A 348 12.40 -7.94 -7.32
CA ASP A 348 11.85 -7.64 -6.00
C ASP A 348 12.69 -8.22 -4.86
N TYR A 349 12.62 -7.58 -3.71
CA TYR A 349 13.22 -8.08 -2.49
C TYR A 349 12.54 -7.49 -1.25
N THR A 350 12.69 -8.18 -0.13
CA THR A 350 12.49 -7.62 1.20
C THR A 350 13.82 -7.61 1.95
N VAL A 351 14.01 -6.66 2.84
CA VAL A 351 15.20 -6.59 3.70
C VAL A 351 14.78 -6.46 5.16
N GLN A 352 15.40 -7.26 6.04
CA GLN A 352 15.09 -7.33 7.46
C GLN A 352 16.41 -7.38 8.27
N PRO A 353 16.38 -6.95 9.56
CA PRO A 353 17.55 -6.95 10.41
C PRO A 353 17.80 -8.32 11.03
N ALA A 354 19.03 -8.53 11.51
CA ALA A 354 19.42 -9.75 12.21
C ALA A 354 18.57 -10.00 13.47
N ASP A 355 18.16 -8.95 14.17
CA ASP A 355 17.31 -9.02 15.36
C ASP A 355 15.82 -8.97 15.05
N GLY A 356 15.41 -9.10 13.79
CA GLY A 356 14.01 -9.07 13.38
C GLY A 356 13.19 -10.17 14.04
N ALA A 357 12.00 -9.82 14.54
CA ALA A 357 11.00 -10.77 15.01
C ALA A 357 10.06 -11.22 13.89
N ALA A 358 9.32 -12.30 14.11
CA ALA A 358 8.40 -12.87 13.11
C ALA A 358 7.36 -11.87 12.58
N GLY A 359 6.99 -10.87 13.38
CA GLY A 359 6.06 -9.82 12.98
C GLY A 359 6.58 -8.97 11.83
N VAL A 360 7.84 -8.53 11.89
CA VAL A 360 8.49 -7.78 10.81
C VAL A 360 8.59 -8.64 9.54
N PHE A 361 9.11 -9.87 9.67
CA PHE A 361 9.22 -10.78 8.53
C PHE A 361 7.87 -11.09 7.86
N ALA A 362 6.82 -11.27 8.65
CA ALA A 362 5.49 -11.57 8.12
C ALA A 362 4.80 -10.33 7.53
N HIS A 363 5.07 -9.13 8.05
CA HIS A 363 4.59 -7.87 7.50
C HIS A 363 5.22 -7.59 6.12
N GLU A 364 6.55 -7.60 6.03
CA GLU A 364 7.26 -7.41 4.76
C GLU A 364 6.88 -8.45 3.70
N TYR A 365 6.67 -9.70 4.12
CA TYR A 365 6.17 -10.72 3.23
C TYR A 365 4.71 -10.48 2.80
N GLY A 366 3.91 -9.80 3.60
CA GLY A 366 2.59 -9.30 3.22
C GLY A 366 2.66 -8.33 2.03
N HIS A 367 3.65 -7.43 2.05
CA HIS A 367 3.93 -6.55 0.91
C HIS A 367 4.45 -7.30 -0.31
N ASP A 368 5.24 -8.34 -0.11
CA ASP A 368 5.67 -9.21 -1.20
C ASP A 368 4.48 -9.96 -1.84
N LEU A 369 3.41 -10.20 -1.09
CA LEU A 369 2.11 -10.68 -1.57
C LEU A 369 1.14 -9.54 -1.97
N GLU A 370 1.62 -8.32 -2.23
CA GLU A 370 0.91 -7.16 -2.75
C GLU A 370 -0.08 -6.47 -1.79
N LEU A 371 -0.03 -6.79 -0.50
CA LEU A 371 -0.85 -6.06 0.48
C LEU A 371 -0.30 -4.63 0.69
N PRO A 372 -1.16 -3.61 0.71
CA PRO A 372 -0.75 -2.26 1.09
C PRO A 372 -0.65 -2.12 2.61
N ASP A 373 0.00 -1.05 3.04
CA ASP A 373 -0.09 -0.55 4.39
C ASP A 373 -1.51 -0.09 4.74
N GLU A 374 -1.92 -0.37 5.98
CA GLU A 374 -3.24 0.01 6.50
C GLU A 374 -3.17 1.22 7.47
N TYR A 375 -2.04 1.92 7.55
CA TYR A 375 -1.82 3.12 8.37
C TYR A 375 -1.69 4.38 7.50
N ASP A 376 -1.53 5.57 8.12
CA ASP A 376 -1.22 6.83 7.43
C ASP A 376 0.24 6.85 6.97
N THR A 377 0.49 6.41 5.73
CA THR A 377 1.83 6.30 5.16
C THR A 377 2.56 7.64 5.00
N GLN A 378 1.86 8.76 5.11
CA GLN A 378 2.44 10.10 5.08
C GLN A 378 2.75 10.65 6.47
N TYR A 379 2.30 10.01 7.55
CA TYR A 379 2.44 10.49 8.92
C TYR A 379 2.03 11.97 9.10
N THR A 380 0.93 12.34 8.46
CA THR A 380 0.43 13.73 8.44
C THR A 380 -0.29 14.12 9.72
N GLY A 381 -0.76 13.14 10.50
CA GLY A 381 -1.50 13.31 11.74
C GLY A 381 -1.05 12.38 12.86
N GLN A 382 -1.90 12.22 13.87
CA GLN A 382 -1.75 11.24 14.97
C GLN A 382 -2.59 9.99 14.73
N GLY A 383 -3.22 9.89 13.55
CA GLY A 383 -4.17 8.87 13.22
C GLY A 383 -3.48 7.54 12.89
N GLU A 384 -3.96 6.51 13.52
CA GLU A 384 -3.69 5.13 13.17
C GLU A 384 -5.03 4.42 13.04
N PRO A 385 -5.63 4.45 11.85
CA PRO A 385 -7.02 4.02 11.67
C PRO A 385 -7.24 2.52 11.95
N VAL A 386 -6.15 1.74 12.01
CA VAL A 386 -6.15 0.29 12.19
C VAL A 386 -5.30 -0.12 13.40
N ALA A 387 -4.13 0.51 13.59
CA ALA A 387 -3.17 0.26 14.68
C ALA A 387 -2.89 -1.25 14.89
N TYR A 388 -3.01 -1.76 16.13
CA TYR A 388 -2.72 -3.17 16.44
C TYR A 388 -3.78 -4.18 15.92
N TRP A 389 -4.88 -3.73 15.33
CA TRP A 389 -5.88 -4.64 14.78
C TRP A 389 -5.44 -5.39 13.53
N SER A 390 -4.34 -4.99 12.88
CA SER A 390 -3.79 -5.70 11.73
C SER A 390 -2.27 -5.68 11.72
N ILE A 391 -1.69 -6.79 11.21
CA ILE A 391 -0.25 -6.88 10.99
C ILE A 391 0.23 -5.88 9.93
N MET A 392 -0.61 -5.50 8.94
CA MET A 392 -0.28 -4.47 7.93
C MET A 392 -0.36 -3.04 8.50
N SER A 393 -0.28 -2.91 9.82
CA SER A 393 -0.15 -1.70 10.60
C SER A 393 0.66 -2.04 11.86
N SER A 394 0.44 -1.36 13.00
CA SER A 394 1.18 -1.59 14.24
C SER A 394 1.10 -3.02 14.81
N GLY A 395 0.21 -3.87 14.28
CA GLY A 395 0.06 -5.27 14.70
C GLY A 395 1.31 -6.13 14.49
N SER A 396 2.22 -5.72 13.62
CA SER A 396 3.55 -6.33 13.44
C SER A 396 4.41 -6.28 14.72
N TRP A 397 4.19 -5.30 15.59
CA TRP A 397 4.91 -5.10 16.85
C TRP A 397 4.18 -5.63 18.10
N ALA A 398 3.11 -6.39 17.93
CA ALA A 398 2.40 -6.96 19.09
C ALA A 398 3.24 -8.00 19.83
N GLY A 399 2.90 -8.23 21.11
CA GLY A 399 3.54 -9.22 21.98
C GLY A 399 4.24 -8.62 23.19
N LYS A 400 4.60 -9.52 24.12
CA LYS A 400 5.36 -9.19 25.34
C LYS A 400 6.78 -8.75 25.02
N VAL A 401 7.39 -9.37 24.03
CA VAL A 401 8.58 -8.86 23.35
C VAL A 401 8.09 -8.30 22.03
N PRO A 402 8.30 -7.03 21.73
CA PRO A 402 7.77 -6.39 20.54
C PRO A 402 8.06 -7.19 19.26
N GLY A 403 7.02 -7.42 18.45
CA GLY A 403 7.10 -8.13 17.18
C GLY A 403 7.06 -9.66 17.25
N THR A 404 7.04 -10.26 18.44
CA THR A 404 7.09 -11.74 18.57
C THR A 404 5.75 -12.45 18.48
N GLU A 405 4.66 -11.72 18.65
CA GLU A 405 3.28 -12.24 18.64
C GLU A 405 2.44 -11.33 17.71
N PRO A 406 2.73 -11.31 16.38
CA PRO A 406 2.01 -10.45 15.45
C PRO A 406 0.52 -10.77 15.43
N THR A 407 -0.30 -9.75 15.22
CA THR A 407 -1.76 -9.91 15.13
C THR A 407 -2.20 -10.38 13.75
N GLY A 408 -3.44 -10.84 13.62
CA GLY A 408 -3.98 -11.32 12.36
C GLY A 408 -4.11 -10.20 11.32
N PHE A 409 -4.25 -10.59 10.07
CA PHE A 409 -4.67 -9.69 9.00
C PHE A 409 -6.07 -9.12 9.28
N SER A 410 -6.35 -7.93 8.76
CA SER A 410 -7.71 -7.42 8.66
C SER A 410 -8.57 -8.32 7.74
N ALA A 411 -9.89 -8.26 7.88
CA ALA A 411 -10.78 -8.96 6.96
C ALA A 411 -10.56 -8.49 5.51
N TRP A 412 -10.24 -7.21 5.32
CA TRP A 412 -9.94 -6.64 4.00
C TRP A 412 -8.69 -7.26 3.36
N SER A 413 -7.59 -7.36 4.11
CA SER A 413 -6.36 -8.00 3.63
C SER A 413 -6.56 -9.46 3.28
N LYS A 414 -7.33 -10.23 4.07
CA LYS A 414 -7.66 -11.63 3.76
C LYS A 414 -8.52 -11.75 2.50
N GLU A 415 -9.50 -10.86 2.33
CA GLU A 415 -10.34 -10.79 1.14
C GLU A 415 -9.49 -10.50 -0.10
N PHE A 416 -8.53 -9.57 0.02
CA PHE A 416 -7.57 -9.25 -1.02
C PHE A 416 -6.69 -10.45 -1.40
N LEU A 417 -6.03 -11.08 -0.43
CA LEU A 417 -5.18 -12.26 -0.66
C LEU A 417 -5.94 -13.41 -1.31
N GLN A 418 -7.19 -13.64 -0.89
CA GLN A 418 -8.03 -14.67 -1.50
C GLN A 418 -8.35 -14.38 -2.97
N SER A 419 -8.55 -13.11 -3.33
CA SER A 419 -8.78 -12.68 -4.71
C SER A 419 -7.52 -12.73 -5.56
N TYR A 420 -6.38 -12.37 -4.97
CA TYR A 420 -5.11 -12.26 -5.66
C TYR A 420 -4.42 -13.62 -5.87
N ILE A 421 -4.22 -14.37 -4.80
CA ILE A 421 -3.47 -15.63 -4.84
C ILE A 421 -4.34 -16.88 -4.65
N GLY A 422 -5.65 -16.71 -4.54
CA GLY A 422 -6.59 -17.80 -4.28
C GLY A 422 -6.47 -18.37 -2.86
N GLY A 423 -7.07 -19.52 -2.64
CA GLY A 423 -7.00 -20.23 -1.36
C GLY A 423 -8.25 -20.09 -0.52
N ASN A 424 -8.09 -20.12 0.80
CA ASN A 424 -9.18 -20.12 1.80
C ASN A 424 -8.88 -19.15 2.96
N TRP A 425 -8.62 -17.90 2.63
CA TRP A 425 -8.27 -16.87 3.61
C TRP A 425 -9.48 -16.35 4.38
N LEU A 426 -10.60 -16.22 3.67
CA LEU A 426 -11.81 -15.65 4.24
C LEU A 426 -13.05 -16.26 3.59
N SER A 427 -14.02 -16.67 4.41
CA SER A 427 -15.34 -17.07 3.93
C SER A 427 -16.44 -16.42 4.76
N GLY A 428 -17.55 -16.05 4.10
CA GLY A 428 -18.66 -15.43 4.81
C GLY A 428 -19.79 -15.01 3.90
N GLU A 429 -20.86 -14.56 4.52
CA GLU A 429 -22.06 -14.06 3.82
C GLU A 429 -21.87 -12.59 3.48
N THR A 430 -22.33 -12.20 2.31
CA THR A 430 -22.49 -10.79 1.91
C THR A 430 -23.97 -10.46 1.87
N PHE A 431 -24.33 -9.34 2.47
CA PHE A 431 -25.68 -8.79 2.44
C PHE A 431 -25.66 -7.42 1.79
N VAL A 432 -26.59 -7.19 0.88
CA VAL A 432 -26.79 -5.83 0.35
C VAL A 432 -27.76 -5.08 1.25
N TYR A 433 -27.54 -3.80 1.38
CA TYR A 433 -28.32 -2.89 2.22
C TYR A 433 -29.84 -3.05 2.08
N GLU A 434 -30.34 -3.24 0.87
CA GLU A 434 -31.77 -3.36 0.54
C GLU A 434 -32.43 -4.60 1.14
N GLU A 435 -31.68 -5.67 1.36
CA GLU A 435 -32.17 -6.94 1.93
C GLU A 435 -32.33 -6.88 3.45
N ILE A 436 -31.71 -5.87 4.09
CA ILE A 436 -31.74 -5.73 5.55
C ILE A 436 -32.97 -4.96 5.98
N ASP A 437 -33.77 -5.53 6.85
CA ASP A 437 -34.99 -4.94 7.39
C ASP A 437 -34.94 -4.77 8.93
N ARG A 438 -36.06 -4.36 9.53
CA ARG A 438 -36.19 -4.19 10.98
C ARG A 438 -36.19 -5.51 11.77
N LYS A 439 -36.62 -6.61 11.14
CA LYS A 439 -36.55 -7.94 11.76
C LYS A 439 -35.12 -8.36 11.97
N GLY A 440 -34.29 -7.98 11.03
CA GLY A 440 -32.85 -8.28 10.99
C GLY A 440 -32.53 -9.71 10.61
N ILE A 441 -31.27 -9.93 10.41
CA ILE A 441 -30.65 -11.19 10.00
C ILE A 441 -29.71 -11.60 11.14
N ASP A 442 -29.84 -12.84 11.60
CA ASP A 442 -28.94 -13.42 12.58
C ASP A 442 -27.83 -14.19 11.87
N VAL A 443 -26.59 -13.91 12.21
CA VAL A 443 -25.41 -14.61 11.69
C VAL A 443 -24.50 -15.10 12.82
N LEU A 444 -23.73 -16.15 12.57
CA LEU A 444 -22.65 -16.58 13.45
C LEU A 444 -21.32 -16.16 12.84
N LEU A 445 -20.51 -15.49 13.62
CA LEU A 445 -19.11 -15.15 13.31
C LEU A 445 -18.21 -16.08 14.12
N ASP A 446 -17.32 -16.78 13.46
CA ASP A 446 -16.19 -17.47 14.06
C ASP A 446 -15.08 -16.49 14.40
N GLN A 447 -14.18 -16.87 15.30
CA GLN A 447 -13.00 -16.06 15.59
C GLN A 447 -12.14 -15.83 14.33
N ALA A 448 -11.74 -14.59 14.08
CA ALA A 448 -11.06 -14.20 12.85
C ALA A 448 -9.61 -14.71 12.73
N ASN A 449 -9.02 -15.14 13.84
CA ASN A 449 -7.64 -15.62 13.89
C ASN A 449 -7.45 -17.08 13.42
N THR A 450 -8.54 -17.81 13.16
CA THR A 450 -8.54 -19.17 12.57
C THR A 450 -9.67 -19.28 11.54
N LYS A 451 -9.58 -20.28 10.66
CA LYS A 451 -10.68 -20.59 9.75
C LYS A 451 -11.73 -21.48 10.43
N GLY A 452 -12.96 -21.01 10.46
CA GLY A 452 -14.07 -21.74 11.03
C GLY A 452 -15.12 -22.16 10.00
N THR A 453 -16.10 -22.97 10.46
CA THR A 453 -17.19 -23.46 9.61
C THR A 453 -18.39 -22.51 9.55
N ASN A 454 -18.46 -21.47 10.41
CA ASN A 454 -19.38 -20.35 10.27
C ASN A 454 -18.72 -19.21 9.46
N ASN A 455 -19.26 -17.99 9.51
CA ASN A 455 -18.62 -16.87 8.83
C ASN A 455 -17.31 -16.49 9.55
N ASP A 456 -16.22 -16.35 8.83
CA ASP A 456 -14.98 -15.73 9.34
C ASP A 456 -15.14 -14.21 9.38
N ALA A 457 -15.84 -13.66 8.39
CA ALA A 457 -16.34 -12.29 8.39
C ALA A 457 -17.71 -12.22 7.71
N VAL A 458 -18.41 -11.10 7.89
CA VAL A 458 -19.64 -10.78 7.18
C VAL A 458 -19.46 -9.43 6.52
N ARG A 459 -19.81 -9.34 5.24
CA ARG A 459 -19.79 -8.09 4.47
C ARG A 459 -21.19 -7.52 4.35
N VAL A 460 -21.32 -6.21 4.53
CA VAL A 460 -22.57 -5.47 4.34
C VAL A 460 -22.34 -4.36 3.32
N ASP A 461 -22.75 -4.60 2.08
CA ASP A 461 -22.65 -3.63 0.99
C ASP A 461 -23.66 -2.50 1.18
N LEU A 462 -23.19 -1.27 0.99
CA LEU A 462 -23.97 -0.05 1.12
C LEU A 462 -24.40 0.48 -0.28
N PRO A 463 -25.43 1.35 -0.36
CA PRO A 463 -25.66 2.10 -1.58
C PRO A 463 -24.41 2.87 -1.98
N GLN A 464 -24.09 2.89 -3.28
CA GLN A 464 -22.88 3.56 -3.75
C GLN A 464 -22.77 5.00 -3.20
N LYS A 465 -21.58 5.37 -2.76
CA LYS A 465 -21.24 6.71 -2.29
C LYS A 465 -21.13 7.64 -3.50
N GLU A 466 -21.95 8.70 -3.52
CA GLU A 466 -21.85 9.76 -4.51
C GLU A 466 -20.83 10.80 -4.06
N THR A 467 -19.79 11.04 -4.87
CA THR A 467 -18.84 12.14 -4.70
C THR A 467 -19.07 13.17 -5.80
N VAL A 468 -19.35 14.43 -5.42
CA VAL A 468 -19.52 15.53 -6.37
C VAL A 468 -18.22 16.29 -6.46
N VAL A 469 -17.52 16.18 -7.58
CA VAL A 469 -16.27 16.89 -7.86
C VAL A 469 -16.57 18.30 -8.35
N ASN A 470 -17.47 18.41 -9.35
CA ASN A 470 -17.91 19.70 -9.88
C ASN A 470 -19.37 19.60 -10.36
N LYS A 471 -19.84 20.63 -11.04
CA LYS A 471 -21.10 20.62 -11.79
C LYS A 471 -20.81 21.07 -13.22
N PRO A 472 -21.47 20.49 -14.26
CA PRO A 472 -21.33 20.99 -15.63
C PRO A 472 -21.51 22.50 -15.69
N TYR A 473 -20.75 23.15 -16.57
CA TYR A 473 -20.87 24.60 -16.76
C TYR A 473 -22.24 24.96 -17.35
N SER A 474 -22.70 24.18 -18.31
CA SER A 474 -24.02 24.28 -18.89
C SER A 474 -24.70 22.92 -18.98
N GLY A 475 -26.05 22.89 -19.03
CA GLY A 475 -26.80 21.66 -19.18
C GLY A 475 -26.65 20.65 -18.03
N ALA A 476 -26.56 19.38 -18.38
CA ALA A 476 -26.49 18.26 -17.45
C ALA A 476 -25.18 17.44 -17.56
N ASN A 477 -24.45 17.59 -18.66
CA ASN A 477 -23.24 16.83 -18.96
C ASN A 477 -22.07 17.74 -19.33
N GLN A 478 -20.88 17.21 -19.17
CA GLN A 478 -19.61 17.81 -19.59
C GLN A 478 -18.70 16.69 -20.09
N TYR A 479 -17.63 17.00 -20.80
CA TYR A 479 -16.61 16.03 -21.14
C TYR A 479 -15.62 15.91 -19.98
N PHE A 480 -15.24 14.70 -19.66
CA PHE A 480 -14.32 14.33 -18.58
C PHE A 480 -13.17 13.51 -19.16
N SER A 481 -11.96 13.88 -18.84
CA SER A 481 -10.73 13.27 -19.33
C SER A 481 -10.44 11.85 -18.81
N GLY A 482 -11.12 11.40 -17.79
CA GLY A 482 -10.66 10.35 -16.90
C GLY A 482 -9.84 10.94 -15.75
N SER A 483 -9.68 10.12 -14.71
CA SER A 483 -8.83 10.37 -13.54
C SER A 483 -8.11 9.05 -13.24
N GLY A 484 -6.80 9.06 -13.21
CA GLY A 484 -5.95 7.88 -13.06
C GLY A 484 -4.53 8.19 -13.51
N ASP A 485 -3.64 7.26 -13.22
CA ASP A 485 -2.24 7.30 -13.63
C ASP A 485 -2.11 6.70 -15.05
N ASP A 486 -1.02 7.00 -15.75
CA ASP A 486 -0.68 6.49 -17.10
C ASP A 486 -1.73 6.75 -18.18
N LEU A 487 -2.47 7.85 -18.10
CA LEU A 487 -3.48 8.19 -19.08
C LEU A 487 -2.88 8.90 -20.29
N ASP A 488 -3.32 8.53 -21.50
CA ASP A 488 -3.18 9.33 -22.75
C ASP A 488 -4.53 9.42 -23.45
N ASN A 489 -5.46 10.11 -22.79
CA ASN A 489 -6.84 10.22 -23.22
C ASN A 489 -7.07 11.41 -24.17
N SER A 490 -7.99 11.26 -25.10
CA SER A 490 -8.23 12.30 -26.09
C SER A 490 -9.68 12.47 -26.54
N LEU A 491 -9.99 13.70 -26.96
CA LEU A 491 -11.25 14.12 -27.56
C LEU A 491 -10.89 14.78 -28.90
N VAL A 492 -11.25 14.17 -30.03
CA VAL A 492 -10.73 14.53 -31.35
C VAL A 492 -11.85 14.89 -32.32
N THR A 493 -11.68 15.97 -33.08
CA THR A 493 -12.57 16.35 -34.20
C THR A 493 -11.77 16.90 -35.37
N SER A 494 -12.34 16.86 -36.59
CA SER A 494 -11.71 17.41 -37.80
C SER A 494 -12.35 18.75 -38.18
N LEU A 495 -11.54 19.71 -38.62
CA LEU A 495 -11.97 21.02 -39.04
C LEU A 495 -11.46 21.33 -40.46
N ASP A 496 -12.34 21.83 -41.33
CA ASP A 496 -11.97 22.32 -42.65
C ASP A 496 -11.79 23.88 -42.60
N LEU A 497 -10.57 24.29 -42.48
CA LEU A 497 -10.17 25.71 -42.46
C LEU A 497 -9.63 26.20 -43.82
N THR A 498 -9.86 25.44 -44.93
CA THR A 498 -9.29 25.75 -46.25
C THR A 498 -9.73 27.11 -46.78
N LYS A 499 -10.88 27.65 -46.34
CA LYS A 499 -11.39 28.99 -46.74
C LYS A 499 -11.26 30.03 -45.63
N ALA A 500 -10.71 29.67 -44.47
CA ALA A 500 -10.60 30.53 -43.31
C ALA A 500 -9.48 31.57 -43.49
N SER A 501 -9.69 32.75 -42.96
CA SER A 501 -8.64 33.75 -42.70
C SER A 501 -8.25 33.78 -41.22
N THR A 502 -9.22 33.57 -40.36
CA THR A 502 -9.03 33.48 -38.89
C THR A 502 -9.80 32.29 -38.33
N ALA A 503 -9.25 31.67 -37.28
CA ALA A 503 -9.95 30.63 -36.53
C ALA A 503 -9.59 30.71 -35.04
N THR A 504 -10.59 30.51 -34.17
CA THR A 504 -10.38 30.49 -32.71
C THR A 504 -11.17 29.36 -32.10
N LEU A 505 -10.53 28.66 -31.15
CA LEU A 505 -11.17 27.69 -30.28
C LEU A 505 -11.43 28.36 -28.92
N ASN A 506 -12.66 28.24 -28.41
CA ASN A 506 -13.01 28.63 -27.05
C ASN A 506 -13.76 27.49 -26.39
N PHE A 507 -13.58 27.35 -25.07
CA PHE A 507 -14.29 26.34 -24.25
C PHE A 507 -14.34 26.79 -22.79
N LYS A 508 -15.21 26.16 -22.02
CA LYS A 508 -15.19 26.20 -20.57
C LYS A 508 -14.41 25.01 -20.06
N THR A 509 -13.62 25.23 -19.03
CA THR A 509 -12.87 24.14 -18.38
C THR A 509 -12.82 24.33 -16.87
N TRP A 510 -12.90 23.22 -16.19
CA TRP A 510 -12.58 23.04 -14.79
C TRP A 510 -11.53 21.95 -14.72
N TYR A 511 -10.45 22.16 -13.96
CA TYR A 511 -9.42 21.15 -13.82
C TYR A 511 -8.75 21.21 -12.46
N ASP A 512 -8.36 20.04 -12.01
CA ASP A 512 -7.45 19.80 -10.89
C ASP A 512 -6.52 18.68 -11.35
N ILE A 513 -5.29 19.06 -11.67
CA ILE A 513 -4.28 18.26 -12.38
C ILE A 513 -3.00 18.37 -11.57
N GLU A 514 -2.26 17.31 -11.40
CA GLU A 514 -0.99 17.35 -10.69
C GLU A 514 -0.05 18.35 -11.33
N LYS A 515 0.36 19.31 -10.48
CA LYS A 515 1.10 20.47 -11.00
C LYS A 515 2.51 20.09 -11.45
N ASP A 516 2.82 20.49 -12.69
CA ASP A 516 4.12 20.31 -13.33
C ASP A 516 4.50 18.83 -13.64
N TRP A 517 3.58 17.88 -13.41
CA TRP A 517 3.71 16.46 -13.75
C TRP A 517 2.70 16.04 -14.82
N ASP A 518 1.42 16.18 -14.54
CA ASP A 518 0.34 15.87 -15.45
C ASP A 518 -0.04 17.09 -16.32
N TYR A 519 -0.47 16.83 -17.55
CA TYR A 519 -0.81 17.90 -18.46
C TYR A 519 -2.04 17.62 -19.32
N ALA A 520 -3.00 18.54 -19.32
CA ALA A 520 -3.91 18.67 -20.43
C ALA A 520 -3.27 19.52 -21.53
N SER A 521 -3.64 19.33 -22.78
CA SER A 521 -3.14 20.13 -23.90
C SER A 521 -4.12 20.18 -25.06
N ILE A 522 -4.08 21.28 -25.83
CA ILE A 522 -4.74 21.39 -27.12
C ILE A 522 -3.72 21.11 -28.21
N LYS A 523 -3.98 20.10 -29.04
CA LYS A 523 -3.09 19.68 -30.11
C LYS A 523 -3.77 19.79 -31.48
N VAL A 524 -2.99 20.11 -32.51
CA VAL A 524 -3.45 20.15 -33.89
C VAL A 524 -2.55 19.28 -34.76
N LYS A 525 -3.17 18.56 -35.71
CA LYS A 525 -2.46 17.83 -36.75
C LYS A 525 -3.01 18.23 -38.13
N GLU A 526 -2.16 18.73 -39.03
CA GLU A 526 -2.53 19.04 -40.39
C GLU A 526 -2.80 17.80 -41.22
N GLU A 527 -3.72 17.88 -42.21
CA GLU A 527 -3.98 16.74 -43.11
C GLU A 527 -2.68 16.25 -43.77
N GLY A 528 -2.35 14.99 -43.60
CA GLY A 528 -1.10 14.39 -44.11
C GLY A 528 0.14 14.52 -43.22
N ALA A 529 0.06 15.29 -42.13
CA ALA A 529 1.12 15.32 -41.11
C ALA A 529 1.11 14.04 -40.24
N LYS A 530 2.27 13.66 -39.74
CA LYS A 530 2.39 12.51 -38.85
C LYS A 530 2.19 12.91 -37.40
N ASP A 531 2.74 14.04 -36.99
CA ASP A 531 2.86 14.43 -35.60
C ASP A 531 1.80 15.46 -35.18
N TRP A 532 1.39 15.39 -33.93
CA TRP A 532 0.57 16.37 -33.28
C TRP A 532 1.44 17.50 -32.74
N VAL A 533 0.96 18.75 -32.87
CA VAL A 533 1.63 19.94 -32.36
C VAL A 533 0.74 20.63 -31.34
N THR A 534 1.29 20.95 -30.18
CA THR A 534 0.57 21.71 -29.14
C THR A 534 0.32 23.15 -29.56
N VAL A 535 -0.83 23.68 -29.18
CA VAL A 535 -1.23 25.05 -29.44
C VAL A 535 -1.18 25.88 -28.17
N LYS A 536 -0.52 27.05 -28.23
CA LYS A 536 -0.48 27.97 -27.10
C LYS A 536 -1.82 28.67 -26.92
N GLY A 537 -2.30 28.70 -25.68
CA GLY A 537 -3.53 29.38 -25.26
C GLY A 537 -3.34 30.16 -23.96
N ASN A 538 -4.42 30.78 -23.49
CA ASN A 538 -4.38 31.64 -22.30
C ASN A 538 -4.18 30.83 -20.98
N LEU A 539 -4.38 29.51 -20.98
CA LEU A 539 -4.24 28.65 -19.83
C LEU A 539 -2.92 27.84 -19.83
N THR A 540 -2.17 27.86 -20.93
CA THR A 540 -0.98 27.05 -21.10
C THR A 540 0.26 27.64 -20.43
N THR A 541 1.14 26.76 -19.98
CA THR A 541 2.49 27.07 -19.53
C THR A 541 3.54 26.46 -20.46
N ASP A 542 4.68 27.13 -20.56
CA ASP A 542 5.86 26.64 -21.28
C ASP A 542 6.93 26.13 -20.27
N THR A 543 6.64 26.21 -18.96
CA THR A 543 7.53 25.66 -17.92
C THR A 543 7.51 24.14 -17.95
N ASN A 544 8.67 23.52 -17.79
CA ASN A 544 8.83 22.07 -17.85
C ASN A 544 9.88 21.59 -16.83
N PRO A 545 9.60 21.74 -15.52
CA PRO A 545 10.58 21.43 -14.48
C PRO A 545 10.89 19.93 -14.37
N ASN A 546 9.95 19.08 -14.79
CA ASN A 546 10.05 17.63 -14.69
C ASN A 546 10.08 16.96 -16.09
N GLU A 547 10.33 17.71 -17.15
CA GLU A 547 10.45 17.24 -18.54
C GLU A 547 9.20 16.57 -19.15
N GLN A 548 8.03 16.69 -18.49
CA GLN A 548 6.75 16.09 -18.89
C GLN A 548 5.86 17.00 -19.74
N ASN A 549 6.11 18.31 -19.78
CA ASN A 549 5.27 19.24 -20.55
C ASN A 549 5.35 18.95 -22.04
N PRO A 550 4.24 18.66 -22.75
CA PRO A 550 4.22 18.39 -24.19
C PRO A 550 4.57 19.61 -25.08
N GLY A 551 4.91 20.75 -24.48
CA GLY A 551 5.26 22.01 -25.12
C GLY A 551 4.42 23.19 -24.64
N HIS A 552 3.10 23.14 -24.78
CA HIS A 552 2.14 24.13 -24.29
C HIS A 552 1.09 23.36 -23.47
N GLY A 553 1.44 22.95 -22.24
CA GLY A 553 0.58 22.17 -21.36
C GLY A 553 -0.27 23.03 -20.42
N ILE A 554 -1.38 22.50 -19.96
CA ILE A 554 -2.25 23.01 -18.89
C ILE A 554 -2.04 22.09 -17.70
N THR A 555 -1.67 22.64 -16.54
CA THR A 555 -1.39 21.89 -15.31
C THR A 555 -1.82 22.69 -14.09
N GLY A 556 -1.89 22.05 -12.91
CA GLY A 556 -2.34 22.69 -11.67
C GLY A 556 -3.86 22.74 -11.56
N SER A 557 -4.43 23.71 -10.85
CA SER A 557 -5.85 23.72 -10.50
C SER A 557 -6.54 25.04 -10.84
N THR A 558 -7.82 24.96 -11.21
CA THR A 558 -8.72 26.11 -11.30
C THR A 558 -9.31 26.52 -9.95
N ASN A 559 -8.89 25.88 -8.85
CA ASN A 559 -9.38 26.13 -7.50
C ASN A 559 -10.92 26.03 -7.36
N GLY A 560 -11.51 25.07 -8.07
CA GLY A 560 -12.95 24.80 -8.04
C GLY A 560 -13.80 25.66 -8.97
N GLU A 561 -13.22 26.58 -9.72
CA GLU A 561 -13.94 27.52 -10.56
C GLU A 561 -13.86 27.14 -12.05
N TRP A 562 -14.94 27.37 -12.81
CA TRP A 562 -14.92 27.25 -14.26
C TRP A 562 -14.22 28.45 -14.89
N VAL A 563 -13.23 28.19 -15.74
CA VAL A 563 -12.48 29.22 -16.47
C VAL A 563 -12.67 29.12 -17.99
N ASN A 564 -12.31 30.16 -18.70
CA ASN A 564 -12.35 30.15 -20.16
C ASN A 564 -11.01 29.75 -20.76
N GLY A 565 -10.99 28.70 -21.59
CA GLY A 565 -9.91 28.37 -22.50
C GLY A 565 -10.10 29.12 -23.83
N ALA A 566 -9.04 29.77 -24.34
CA ALA A 566 -9.03 30.48 -25.61
C ALA A 566 -7.72 30.24 -26.37
N PHE A 567 -7.85 29.68 -27.59
CA PHE A 567 -6.72 29.28 -28.43
C PHE A 567 -6.86 29.84 -29.84
N ASN A 568 -5.80 30.42 -30.35
CA ASN A 568 -5.77 30.96 -31.70
C ASN A 568 -5.32 29.88 -32.71
N LEU A 569 -6.23 29.47 -33.59
CA LEU A 569 -5.97 28.50 -34.65
C LEU A 569 -5.69 29.14 -36.01
N SER A 570 -5.58 30.46 -36.10
CA SER A 570 -5.41 31.20 -37.40
C SER A 570 -4.12 30.79 -38.13
N ALA A 571 -3.10 30.27 -37.45
CA ALA A 571 -1.90 29.71 -38.08
C ALA A 571 -2.20 28.52 -39.01
N TYR A 572 -3.37 27.91 -38.87
CA TYR A 572 -3.86 26.75 -39.66
C TYR A 572 -4.89 27.19 -40.72
N ALA A 573 -5.12 28.47 -40.91
CA ALA A 573 -5.97 28.98 -41.98
C ALA A 573 -5.48 28.49 -43.34
N GLY A 574 -6.40 28.11 -44.22
CA GLY A 574 -6.09 27.52 -45.50
C GLY A 574 -5.83 26.00 -45.50
N LYS A 575 -5.99 25.35 -44.36
CA LYS A 575 -5.70 23.92 -44.21
C LYS A 575 -6.89 23.14 -43.69
N LYS A 576 -6.85 21.80 -43.83
CA LYS A 576 -7.67 20.89 -43.03
C LYS A 576 -6.82 20.37 -41.85
N ILE A 577 -7.44 20.30 -40.69
CA ILE A 577 -6.78 19.89 -39.45
C ILE A 577 -7.64 18.92 -38.65
N ASP A 578 -6.97 18.08 -37.90
CA ASP A 578 -7.55 17.43 -36.74
C ASP A 578 -7.22 18.27 -35.48
N LEU A 579 -8.20 18.51 -34.65
CA LEU A 579 -8.10 19.18 -33.35
C LEU A 579 -8.30 18.17 -32.23
N LYS A 580 -7.40 18.18 -31.24
CA LYS A 580 -7.42 17.24 -30.12
C LYS A 580 -7.32 18.00 -28.79
N PHE A 581 -8.23 17.70 -27.85
CA PHE A 581 -8.01 17.86 -26.43
C PHE A 581 -7.32 16.57 -25.97
N ASN A 582 -6.22 16.69 -25.30
CA ASN A 582 -5.49 15.56 -24.79
C ASN A 582 -5.25 15.74 -23.28
N TYR A 583 -5.36 14.68 -22.53
CA TYR A 583 -4.99 14.59 -21.13
C TYR A 583 -4.01 13.44 -20.98
N TRP A 584 -2.84 13.77 -20.49
CA TRP A 584 -1.76 12.84 -20.24
C TRP A 584 -1.38 12.94 -18.76
N THR A 585 -1.25 11.78 -18.09
CA THR A 585 -0.81 11.66 -16.71
C THR A 585 0.41 10.76 -16.62
N ASP A 586 1.23 11.01 -15.61
CA ASP A 586 2.32 10.11 -15.28
C ASP A 586 1.82 8.90 -14.42
N VAL A 587 2.76 8.19 -13.79
CA VAL A 587 2.51 6.92 -13.10
C VAL A 587 1.89 7.06 -11.70
N ALA A 588 1.72 8.28 -11.19
CA ALA A 588 1.30 8.49 -9.79
C ALA A 588 0.53 9.80 -9.57
N ALA A 589 -0.05 9.94 -8.37
CA ALA A 589 -0.77 11.12 -7.90
C ALA A 589 -2.05 11.46 -8.69
N THR A 590 -2.96 10.51 -8.71
CA THR A 590 -4.27 10.67 -9.35
C THR A 590 -5.04 11.87 -8.80
N MET A 591 -5.18 12.92 -9.62
CA MET A 591 -5.99 14.11 -9.35
C MET A 591 -7.36 14.01 -10.01
N PRO A 592 -8.35 14.87 -9.65
CA PRO A 592 -9.70 14.86 -10.26
C PRO A 592 -9.74 14.97 -11.77
N GLY A 593 -8.70 15.53 -12.42
CA GLY A 593 -8.54 15.54 -13.86
C GLY A 593 -9.05 16.79 -14.57
N PHE A 594 -9.34 16.67 -15.87
CA PHE A 594 -9.66 17.75 -16.78
C PHE A 594 -11.09 17.64 -17.32
N PHE A 595 -11.89 18.67 -17.09
CA PHE A 595 -13.29 18.74 -17.53
C PHE A 595 -13.45 19.86 -18.56
N VAL A 596 -14.22 19.61 -19.61
CA VAL A 596 -14.46 20.55 -20.72
C VAL A 596 -15.94 20.64 -21.04
N ASP A 597 -16.42 21.85 -21.26
CA ASP A 597 -17.79 22.14 -21.62
C ASP A 597 -17.85 23.32 -22.60
N ASP A 598 -19.01 23.53 -23.25
CA ASP A 598 -19.27 24.64 -24.18
C ASP A 598 -18.13 24.87 -25.18
N ILE A 599 -17.71 23.82 -25.87
CA ILE A 599 -16.63 23.89 -26.87
C ILE A 599 -17.15 24.58 -28.13
N SER A 600 -16.51 25.66 -28.55
CA SER A 600 -16.86 26.39 -29.78
C SER A 600 -15.65 26.70 -30.65
N VAL A 601 -15.83 26.55 -31.96
CA VAL A 601 -14.85 27.01 -32.95
C VAL A 601 -15.50 28.07 -33.81
N ASN A 602 -14.87 29.26 -33.83
CA ASN A 602 -15.27 30.42 -34.67
C ASN A 602 -14.29 30.59 -35.82
N VAL A 603 -14.80 30.67 -37.04
CA VAL A 603 -14.05 30.94 -38.27
C VAL A 603 -14.57 32.24 -38.92
N ASP A 604 -13.70 33.20 -39.10
CA ASP A 604 -14.02 34.52 -39.65
C ASP A 604 -15.25 35.17 -39.00
N GLY A 605 -15.40 34.97 -37.66
CA GLY A 605 -16.48 35.51 -36.87
C GLY A 605 -17.78 34.67 -36.88
N THR A 606 -17.79 33.54 -37.57
CA THR A 606 -18.95 32.62 -37.61
C THR A 606 -18.62 31.37 -36.80
N GLU A 607 -19.54 30.97 -35.92
CA GLU A 607 -19.42 29.71 -35.21
C GLU A 607 -19.66 28.53 -36.15
N VAL A 608 -18.65 27.67 -36.32
CA VAL A 608 -18.69 26.51 -37.23
C VAL A 608 -18.81 25.19 -36.46
N LEU A 609 -18.50 25.23 -35.18
CA LEU A 609 -18.68 24.08 -34.26
C LEU A 609 -19.10 24.63 -32.91
N PHE A 610 -20.13 23.98 -32.34
CA PHE A 610 -20.50 24.11 -30.92
C PHE A 610 -20.85 22.73 -30.36
N ASP A 611 -20.29 22.39 -29.23
CA ASP A 611 -20.55 21.13 -28.52
C ASP A 611 -20.53 21.41 -27.01
N ASN A 612 -21.66 21.19 -26.36
CA ASN A 612 -21.85 21.34 -24.91
C ASN A 612 -22.11 20.00 -24.21
N ALA A 613 -21.63 18.92 -24.75
CA ALA A 613 -21.76 17.56 -24.24
C ALA A 613 -23.20 17.01 -24.12
N GLU A 614 -24.27 17.76 -24.49
CA GLU A 614 -25.67 17.34 -24.27
C GLU A 614 -26.22 16.37 -25.34
N GLY A 615 -25.82 16.50 -26.57
CA GLY A 615 -26.32 15.71 -27.70
C GLY A 615 -25.37 14.60 -28.12
N THR A 616 -25.46 14.25 -29.41
CA THR A 616 -24.44 13.40 -30.04
C THR A 616 -23.16 14.21 -30.14
N SER A 617 -22.07 13.66 -29.64
CA SER A 617 -20.76 14.33 -29.67
C SER A 617 -20.28 14.56 -31.09
N THR A 618 -19.74 15.75 -31.36
CA THR A 618 -19.00 16.07 -32.58
C THR A 618 -17.57 15.58 -32.53
N PHE A 619 -17.14 15.07 -31.39
CA PHE A 619 -15.80 14.55 -31.12
C PHE A 619 -15.80 13.02 -31.03
N LYS A 620 -14.75 12.41 -31.56
CA LYS A 620 -14.36 11.03 -31.21
C LYS A 620 -13.75 11.06 -29.82
N GLN A 621 -14.26 10.23 -28.93
CA GLN A 621 -13.80 10.09 -27.56
C GLN A 621 -12.89 8.86 -27.45
N GLU A 622 -11.66 9.06 -26.97
CA GLU A 622 -10.68 8.02 -26.65
C GLU A 622 -10.26 8.24 -25.19
N GLY A 623 -10.82 7.46 -24.27
CA GLY A 623 -10.68 7.64 -22.82
C GLY A 623 -11.53 8.79 -22.23
N PHE A 624 -11.85 9.83 -22.97
CA PHE A 624 -12.84 10.83 -22.53
C PHE A 624 -14.25 10.26 -22.49
N THR A 625 -15.02 10.67 -21.50
CA THR A 625 -16.42 10.30 -21.32
C THR A 625 -17.30 11.52 -21.08
N LYS A 626 -18.62 11.38 -21.25
CA LYS A 626 -19.58 12.37 -20.75
C LYS A 626 -19.89 12.08 -19.29
N ASN A 627 -19.86 13.12 -18.47
CA ASN A 627 -19.94 13.04 -17.02
C ASN A 627 -20.78 14.17 -16.46
N GLN A 628 -21.42 13.95 -15.31
CA GLN A 628 -22.25 14.94 -14.60
C GLN A 628 -21.51 15.63 -13.45
N GLY A 629 -20.19 15.42 -13.36
CA GLY A 629 -19.36 15.87 -12.23
C GLY A 629 -19.58 15.05 -10.95
N LYS A 630 -20.21 13.89 -11.10
CA LYS A 630 -20.51 12.95 -10.03
C LYS A 630 -19.83 11.62 -10.28
N PHE A 631 -19.26 11.09 -9.23
CA PHE A 631 -18.60 9.78 -9.23
C PHE A 631 -19.25 8.89 -8.18
N TYR A 632 -19.24 7.61 -8.42
CA TYR A 632 -19.83 6.61 -7.54
C TYR A 632 -18.79 5.58 -7.19
N SER A 633 -18.60 5.36 -5.88
CA SER A 633 -17.69 4.35 -5.36
C SER A 633 -18.42 3.38 -4.45
N ASP A 634 -17.97 2.13 -4.45
CA ASP A 634 -18.49 1.13 -3.52
C ASP A 634 -17.88 1.38 -2.13
N HIS A 635 -18.71 1.21 -1.11
CA HIS A 635 -18.28 1.21 0.27
C HIS A 635 -19.10 0.20 1.06
N TYR A 636 -18.52 -0.33 2.13
CA TYR A 636 -19.15 -1.42 2.86
C TYR A 636 -18.60 -1.58 4.26
N TYR A 637 -19.28 -2.35 5.09
CA TYR A 637 -18.76 -2.81 6.37
C TYR A 637 -18.28 -4.25 6.25
N LEU A 638 -17.15 -4.56 6.94
CA LEU A 638 -16.73 -5.91 7.25
C LEU A 638 -16.85 -6.11 8.76
N LEU A 639 -17.43 -7.23 9.16
CA LEU A 639 -17.68 -7.59 10.54
C LEU A 639 -16.84 -8.81 10.88
N GLU A 640 -15.95 -8.70 11.86
CA GLU A 640 -15.10 -9.79 12.38
C GLU A 640 -15.31 -9.99 13.87
N TRP A 641 -15.19 -11.22 14.33
CA TRP A 641 -15.11 -11.51 15.75
C TRP A 641 -13.67 -11.76 16.17
N ARG A 642 -13.10 -10.88 16.98
CA ARG A 642 -11.70 -10.96 17.44
C ARG A 642 -11.66 -11.43 18.90
N ASN A 643 -10.65 -12.22 19.23
CA ASN A 643 -10.37 -12.68 20.59
C ASN A 643 -8.85 -12.87 20.78
N HIS A 644 -8.42 -13.29 21.98
CA HIS A 644 -7.01 -13.46 22.31
C HIS A 644 -6.57 -14.93 22.13
N GLN A 645 -6.78 -15.50 20.96
CA GLN A 645 -6.37 -16.86 20.62
C GLN A 645 -5.59 -16.87 19.30
N GLY A 646 -4.75 -17.89 19.09
CA GLY A 646 -3.98 -18.03 17.87
C GLY A 646 -3.08 -16.83 17.63
N VAL A 647 -3.06 -16.30 16.40
CA VAL A 647 -2.24 -15.13 16.04
C VAL A 647 -2.65 -13.86 16.79
N ASP A 648 -3.87 -13.76 17.33
CA ASP A 648 -4.32 -12.60 18.11
C ASP A 648 -4.00 -12.70 19.63
N GLU A 649 -3.21 -13.69 20.04
CA GLU A 649 -2.77 -13.79 21.44
C GLU A 649 -2.00 -12.52 21.85
N GLY A 650 -1.21 -11.96 20.95
CA GLY A 650 -0.46 -10.73 21.15
C GLY A 650 -1.32 -9.53 21.52
N LEU A 651 -2.58 -9.44 21.05
CA LEU A 651 -3.52 -8.37 21.44
C LEU A 651 -3.80 -8.31 22.94
N ALA A 652 -3.56 -9.42 23.67
CA ALA A 652 -3.79 -9.45 25.12
C ALA A 652 -2.67 -8.78 25.93
N HIS A 653 -1.49 -8.54 25.33
CA HIS A 653 -0.29 -8.16 26.08
C HIS A 653 0.77 -7.46 25.23
N ILE A 654 0.40 -6.35 24.63
CA ILE A 654 1.29 -5.49 23.83
C ILE A 654 2.20 -4.71 24.77
N ALA A 655 3.52 -4.87 24.63
CA ALA A 655 4.50 -4.15 25.45
C ALA A 655 4.49 -2.66 25.15
N ARG A 656 4.27 -1.82 26.19
CA ARG A 656 4.29 -0.35 26.10
C ARG A 656 4.85 0.25 27.39
N GLY A 657 5.97 0.96 27.29
CA GLY A 657 6.67 1.49 28.46
C GLY A 657 7.11 0.39 29.43
N LYS A 658 6.61 0.44 30.68
CA LYS A 658 6.82 -0.62 31.68
C LYS A 658 5.56 -1.44 31.94
N SER A 659 4.65 -1.47 30.99
CA SER A 659 3.33 -2.10 31.10
C SER A 659 3.01 -2.96 29.90
N LEU A 660 1.95 -3.76 30.02
CA LEU A 660 1.35 -4.47 28.92
C LEU A 660 -0.03 -3.87 28.64
N MET A 661 -0.25 -3.42 27.43
CA MET A 661 -1.54 -2.97 26.93
C MET A 661 -2.32 -4.16 26.39
N SER A 662 -3.64 -4.14 26.47
CA SER A 662 -4.52 -5.12 25.82
C SER A 662 -5.48 -4.41 24.89
N TYR A 663 -5.67 -4.96 23.71
CA TYR A 663 -6.78 -4.63 22.84
C TYR A 663 -7.92 -5.60 23.15
N ASP A 664 -9.12 -5.06 23.43
CA ASP A 664 -10.22 -5.90 23.90
C ASP A 664 -10.89 -6.67 22.76
N GLY A 665 -11.19 -7.94 22.98
CA GLY A 665 -11.88 -8.77 21.99
C GLY A 665 -13.36 -8.46 21.89
N GLY A 666 -13.94 -8.72 20.73
CA GLY A 666 -15.36 -8.47 20.43
C GLY A 666 -15.62 -8.43 18.93
N LEU A 667 -16.75 -7.82 18.57
CA LEU A 667 -17.09 -7.52 17.18
C LEU A 667 -16.30 -6.29 16.73
N VAL A 668 -15.34 -6.47 15.85
CA VAL A 668 -14.67 -5.37 15.16
C VAL A 668 -15.46 -5.03 13.92
N VAL A 669 -15.83 -3.76 13.80
CA VAL A 669 -16.53 -3.22 12.65
C VAL A 669 -15.53 -2.43 11.81
N TRP A 670 -15.21 -2.94 10.64
CA TRP A 670 -14.38 -2.26 9.68
C TRP A 670 -15.27 -1.45 8.74
N TYR A 671 -14.91 -0.21 8.48
CA TYR A 671 -15.50 0.57 7.40
C TYR A 671 -14.51 0.68 6.25
N VAL A 672 -14.94 0.22 5.08
CA VAL A 672 -14.18 0.27 3.82
C VAL A 672 -14.81 1.28 2.91
N ASP A 673 -14.03 2.25 2.42
CA ASP A 673 -14.47 3.29 1.51
C ASP A 673 -13.58 3.39 0.28
N ASN A 674 -14.04 2.83 -0.83
CA ASN A 674 -13.29 2.79 -2.07
C ASN A 674 -13.21 4.13 -2.82
N SER A 675 -13.73 5.22 -2.24
CA SER A 675 -13.45 6.57 -2.75
C SER A 675 -12.04 7.06 -2.35
N TYR A 676 -11.37 6.32 -1.46
CA TYR A 676 -9.99 6.57 -1.04
C TYR A 676 -9.11 5.39 -1.42
N SER A 677 -7.88 5.64 -1.79
CA SER A 677 -6.82 4.63 -1.99
C SER A 677 -5.82 4.57 -0.85
N ASP A 678 -5.89 5.51 0.07
CA ASP A 678 -4.99 5.72 1.19
C ASP A 678 -5.73 5.88 2.53
N ASN A 679 -4.97 5.94 3.62
CA ASN A 679 -5.44 6.17 4.99
C ASN A 679 -4.81 7.42 5.62
N TRP A 680 -4.58 8.49 4.86
CA TRP A 680 -3.91 9.71 5.31
C TRP A 680 -4.80 10.56 6.24
N THR A 681 -4.99 10.05 7.42
CA THR A 681 -5.95 10.60 8.41
C THR A 681 -5.65 12.02 8.86
N GLY A 682 -4.42 12.50 8.73
CA GLY A 682 -4.10 13.90 9.00
C GLY A 682 -4.49 14.86 7.87
N ILE A 683 -4.68 14.36 6.65
CA ILE A 683 -5.15 15.14 5.48
C ILE A 683 -6.68 15.12 5.41
N HIS A 684 -7.28 13.93 5.58
CA HIS A 684 -8.73 13.74 5.56
C HIS A 684 -9.22 12.99 6.82
N PRO A 685 -9.27 13.68 7.98
CA PRO A 685 -9.58 13.05 9.26
C PRO A 685 -10.93 12.33 9.27
N GLY A 686 -10.90 11.08 9.72
CA GLY A 686 -12.08 10.22 9.76
C GLY A 686 -12.37 9.47 8.45
N ASP A 687 -11.71 9.81 7.37
CA ASP A 687 -11.83 9.16 6.06
C ASP A 687 -10.58 8.31 5.74
N GLY A 688 -10.67 7.48 4.72
CA GLY A 688 -9.63 6.58 4.26
C GLY A 688 -10.21 5.26 3.74
N PHE A 689 -9.38 4.46 3.05
CA PHE A 689 -9.88 3.23 2.41
C PHE A 689 -10.31 2.15 3.42
N LEU A 690 -9.70 2.13 4.62
CA LEU A 690 -9.97 1.13 5.65
C LEU A 690 -9.79 1.71 7.06
N GLY A 691 -10.68 1.41 7.97
CA GLY A 691 -10.47 1.71 9.38
C GLY A 691 -11.46 1.06 10.31
N VAL A 692 -11.07 0.96 11.57
CA VAL A 692 -11.88 0.41 12.65
C VAL A 692 -12.84 1.47 13.15
N VAL A 693 -14.12 1.08 13.34
CA VAL A 693 -15.12 1.94 14.01
C VAL A 693 -15.03 1.69 15.50
N ASP A 694 -14.71 2.73 16.24
CA ASP A 694 -14.46 2.65 17.68
C ASP A 694 -15.76 2.60 18.50
N ALA A 695 -15.94 1.53 19.26
CA ALA A 695 -17.09 1.37 20.14
C ALA A 695 -17.11 2.35 21.32
N ASN A 696 -15.96 2.85 21.74
CA ASN A 696 -15.78 3.67 22.94
C ASN A 696 -14.87 4.87 22.66
N GLN A 697 -15.43 5.95 22.16
CA GLN A 697 -14.69 7.13 21.67
C GLN A 697 -14.32 8.11 22.80
N GLU A 698 -13.63 7.64 23.81
CA GLU A 698 -13.12 8.52 24.87
C GLU A 698 -11.75 9.08 24.51
N THR A 699 -11.61 10.41 24.55
CA THR A 699 -10.30 11.05 24.33
C THR A 699 -9.40 10.80 25.53
N LEU A 700 -8.48 9.88 25.43
CA LEU A 700 -7.51 9.57 26.48
C LEU A 700 -6.45 10.67 26.60
N LYS A 701 -6.05 10.93 27.83
CA LYS A 701 -5.01 11.94 28.14
C LYS A 701 -3.93 11.37 29.03
N TRP A 702 -2.72 11.65 28.68
CA TRP A 702 -1.56 11.42 29.54
C TRP A 702 -1.70 12.17 30.87
N SER A 703 -0.98 11.75 31.89
CA SER A 703 -1.02 12.36 33.22
C SER A 703 -0.59 13.83 33.24
N ASP A 704 0.05 14.33 32.18
CA ASP A 704 0.39 15.73 31.96
C ASP A 704 -0.74 16.53 31.24
N GLY A 705 -1.86 15.89 30.92
CA GLY A 705 -3.04 16.49 30.30
C GLY A 705 -3.05 16.51 28.77
N LYS A 706 -2.00 16.01 28.11
CA LYS A 706 -1.94 15.94 26.65
C LYS A 706 -2.72 14.74 26.12
N VAL A 707 -3.30 14.89 24.93
CA VAL A 707 -4.05 13.83 24.26
C VAL A 707 -3.09 12.71 23.82
N ALA A 708 -3.51 11.47 24.03
CA ALA A 708 -2.79 10.27 23.55
C ALA A 708 -3.11 10.00 22.07
N SER A 709 -2.21 9.32 21.35
CA SER A 709 -2.42 8.96 19.96
C SER A 709 -3.49 7.89 19.77
N THR A 710 -3.93 7.70 18.54
CA THR A 710 -5.01 6.79 18.14
C THR A 710 -4.81 5.36 18.63
N ARG A 711 -3.57 4.83 18.56
CA ARG A 711 -3.27 3.44 18.97
C ARG A 711 -3.65 3.12 20.41
N TYR A 712 -3.71 4.15 21.28
CA TYR A 712 -4.15 3.99 22.66
C TYR A 712 -5.67 4.12 22.78
N LEU A 713 -6.31 4.91 21.91
CA LEU A 713 -7.74 5.16 21.96
C LEU A 713 -8.54 3.94 21.52
N ILE A 714 -8.14 3.33 20.40
CA ILE A 714 -8.91 2.21 19.82
C ILE A 714 -8.59 0.83 20.44
N HIS A 715 -8.00 0.81 21.63
CA HIS A 715 -7.73 -0.46 22.34
C HIS A 715 -9.01 -1.20 22.74
N ASP A 716 -10.12 -0.50 22.93
CA ASP A 716 -11.43 -1.02 23.28
C ASP A 716 -12.51 -0.75 22.19
N ALA A 717 -12.03 -0.63 20.93
CA ALA A 717 -12.90 -0.36 19.78
C ALA A 717 -13.88 -1.51 19.45
N ALA A 718 -13.65 -2.72 19.95
CA ALA A 718 -14.51 -3.86 19.66
C ALA A 718 -15.83 -3.81 20.44
N PHE A 719 -16.96 -3.99 19.73
CA PHE A 719 -18.29 -4.08 20.37
C PHE A 719 -18.47 -5.43 21.08
N ASN A 720 -18.83 -5.39 22.36
CA ASN A 720 -19.01 -6.61 23.17
C ASN A 720 -20.08 -6.42 24.25
N THR A 721 -20.70 -7.54 24.68
CA THR A 721 -21.57 -7.58 25.86
C THR A 721 -20.80 -7.56 27.17
N ASP A 722 -19.52 -7.96 27.13
CA ASP A 722 -18.64 -7.91 28.29
C ASP A 722 -18.01 -6.51 28.42
N LYS A 723 -17.70 -6.16 29.65
CA LYS A 723 -16.90 -4.98 29.94
C LYS A 723 -15.44 -5.23 29.53
N GLY A 724 -14.83 -4.26 28.88
CA GLY A 724 -13.40 -4.26 28.56
C GLY A 724 -12.49 -4.26 29.80
N LYS A 725 -11.19 -4.28 29.57
CA LYS A 725 -10.19 -4.21 30.64
C LYS A 725 -9.70 -2.79 30.82
N PRO A 726 -9.59 -2.29 32.07
CA PRO A 726 -8.91 -1.02 32.32
C PRO A 726 -7.47 -1.05 31.79
N MET A 727 -7.03 0.03 31.15
CA MET A 727 -5.66 0.19 30.70
C MET A 727 -4.87 1.08 31.66
N PHE A 728 -3.65 0.67 31.96
CA PHE A 728 -2.68 1.52 32.67
C PHE A 728 -1.30 1.33 32.04
N LEU A 729 -0.74 2.41 31.52
CA LEU A 729 0.61 2.44 30.96
C LEU A 729 1.54 3.28 31.85
N ASP A 730 2.62 2.67 32.30
CA ASP A 730 3.60 3.28 33.18
C ASP A 730 4.86 3.73 32.39
N TYR A 731 4.97 5.04 32.18
CA TYR A 731 6.12 5.72 31.63
C TYR A 731 6.84 6.60 32.67
N LYS A 732 6.51 6.46 33.97
CA LYS A 732 7.04 7.33 35.02
C LYS A 732 8.55 7.31 35.13
N SER A 733 9.16 6.13 34.95
CA SER A 733 10.63 6.01 34.98
C SER A 733 11.29 6.43 33.67
N ILE A 734 10.53 6.55 32.57
CA ILE A 734 11.02 6.89 31.24
C ILE A 734 10.98 8.41 31.04
N ASN A 735 9.82 9.04 31.34
CA ASN A 735 9.57 10.45 31.07
C ASN A 735 8.64 11.14 32.09
N GLY A 736 8.30 10.47 33.18
CA GLY A 736 7.47 11.02 34.25
C GLY A 736 5.97 10.94 34.03
N THR A 737 5.49 10.34 32.90
CA THR A 737 4.05 10.28 32.56
C THR A 737 3.44 8.90 32.79
N SER A 738 2.12 8.82 32.74
CA SER A 738 1.34 7.59 32.70
C SER A 738 0.04 7.85 31.94
N LEU A 739 -0.50 6.78 31.33
CA LEU A 739 -1.80 6.82 30.68
C LEU A 739 -2.74 5.85 31.38
N THR A 740 -3.98 6.25 31.62
CA THR A 740 -4.98 5.42 32.28
C THR A 740 -6.31 5.55 31.57
N ASP A 741 -6.91 4.40 31.26
CA ASP A 741 -8.29 4.29 30.88
C ASP A 741 -9.05 3.41 31.89
N ASN A 742 -10.04 4.02 32.56
CA ASN A 742 -10.95 3.33 33.50
C ASN A 742 -12.41 3.48 33.09
N ALA A 743 -12.67 4.26 32.04
CA ALA A 743 -14.02 4.58 31.58
C ALA A 743 -14.57 3.52 30.62
N ILE A 744 -14.24 2.27 30.85
CA ILE A 744 -14.58 1.15 30.01
C ILE A 744 -16.02 0.70 30.25
N HIS A 745 -16.85 0.91 29.24
CA HIS A 745 -18.26 0.51 29.27
C HIS A 745 -18.52 -0.59 28.24
N PRO A 746 -19.34 -1.60 28.55
CA PRO A 746 -19.75 -2.56 27.55
C PRO A 746 -20.63 -1.85 26.51
N ASN A 747 -20.19 -1.86 25.27
CA ASN A 747 -20.98 -1.43 24.13
C ASN A 747 -21.15 -2.63 23.18
N SER A 748 -22.35 -3.17 23.10
CA SER A 748 -22.64 -4.35 22.29
C SER A 748 -23.35 -4.04 20.98
N VAL A 749 -23.50 -2.76 20.64
CA VAL A 749 -24.30 -2.34 19.48
C VAL A 749 -23.60 -1.23 18.70
N PHE A 750 -23.18 -1.54 17.50
CA PHE A 750 -22.92 -0.52 16.48
C PHE A 750 -24.25 0.01 15.95
N ASN A 751 -24.37 1.32 15.81
CA ASN A 751 -25.52 1.99 15.21
C ASN A 751 -24.99 3.17 14.39
N ASP A 752 -25.13 3.09 13.07
CA ASP A 752 -24.56 4.08 12.15
C ASP A 752 -25.12 5.50 12.29
N LYS A 753 -26.13 5.71 13.16
CA LYS A 753 -26.64 7.04 13.51
C LYS A 753 -25.88 7.72 14.65
N ASP A 754 -25.06 6.96 15.34
CA ASP A 754 -24.20 7.51 16.39
C ASP A 754 -22.99 8.20 15.73
N ASP A 755 -22.41 9.15 16.44
CA ASP A 755 -21.23 9.88 15.95
C ASP A 755 -19.98 9.07 16.25
N TYR A 756 -19.25 8.67 15.22
CA TYR A 756 -17.98 7.95 15.31
C TYR A 756 -16.78 8.81 14.88
N SER A 757 -16.97 10.11 14.67
CA SER A 757 -15.92 11.03 14.20
C SER A 757 -14.86 11.36 15.27
N ASN A 758 -15.04 10.91 16.51
CA ASN A 758 -14.15 11.20 17.63
C ASN A 758 -13.78 12.69 17.72
N PRO A 759 -14.68 13.60 18.15
CA PRO A 759 -14.42 15.05 18.14
C PRO A 759 -13.21 15.50 18.98
N GLY A 760 -12.75 14.65 19.90
CA GLY A 760 -11.56 14.92 20.73
C GLY A 760 -10.22 14.64 20.03
N LEU A 761 -10.23 13.77 18.99
CA LEU A 761 -9.11 13.46 18.13
C LEU A 761 -9.65 12.94 16.80
N LEU A 762 -9.91 13.83 15.86
CA LEU A 762 -10.56 13.52 14.59
C LEU A 762 -9.83 12.45 13.77
N ASP A 763 -8.51 12.38 13.86
CA ASP A 763 -7.70 11.38 13.21
C ASP A 763 -8.00 9.94 13.69
N ALA A 764 -8.55 9.79 14.90
CA ALA A 764 -8.95 8.50 15.46
C ALA A 764 -10.39 8.10 15.10
N GLY A 765 -11.18 9.04 14.57
CA GLY A 765 -12.57 8.81 14.26
C GLY A 765 -12.81 8.16 12.91
N ARG A 766 -14.11 7.85 12.63
CA ARG A 766 -14.57 7.38 11.33
C ARG A 766 -15.86 8.10 10.92
N ASN A 767 -15.87 8.61 9.70
CA ASN A 767 -17.03 9.25 9.09
C ASN A 767 -17.94 8.18 8.48
N VAL A 768 -18.68 7.48 9.33
CA VAL A 768 -19.58 6.42 8.86
C VAL A 768 -20.87 6.99 8.27
N PRO A 769 -21.40 6.42 7.18
CA PRO A 769 -22.65 6.88 6.59
C PRO A 769 -23.87 6.43 7.39
N GLN A 770 -24.92 7.27 7.46
CA GLN A 770 -26.11 7.05 8.27
C GLN A 770 -27.26 6.45 7.47
N TYR A 771 -27.25 5.15 7.26
CA TYR A 771 -28.30 4.39 6.57
C TYR A 771 -29.33 3.74 7.52
N GLY A 772 -29.15 3.87 8.84
CA GLY A 772 -29.97 3.27 9.89
C GLY A 772 -29.62 1.83 10.20
N LEU A 773 -28.41 1.38 9.86
CA LEU A 773 -27.90 0.05 10.16
C LEU A 773 -27.54 -0.09 11.64
N LYS A 774 -27.75 -1.31 12.15
CA LYS A 774 -27.33 -1.75 13.48
C LYS A 774 -26.75 -3.14 13.43
N PHE A 775 -25.61 -3.32 14.10
CA PHE A 775 -25.00 -4.61 14.34
C PHE A 775 -24.95 -4.85 15.84
N SER A 776 -25.61 -5.90 16.31
CA SER A 776 -25.76 -6.17 17.76
C SER A 776 -25.16 -7.51 18.12
N VAL A 777 -24.32 -7.55 19.13
CA VAL A 777 -23.81 -8.80 19.70
C VAL A 777 -24.91 -9.39 20.59
N GLU A 778 -25.55 -10.48 20.14
CA GLU A 778 -26.65 -11.15 20.82
C GLU A 778 -26.18 -12.24 21.81
N GLY A 779 -24.93 -12.69 21.65
CA GLY A 779 -24.34 -13.70 22.52
C GLY A 779 -23.08 -14.29 21.93
N LYS A 780 -22.40 -15.10 22.72
CA LYS A 780 -21.15 -15.77 22.33
C LYS A 780 -20.99 -17.14 22.96
N SER A 781 -20.05 -17.94 22.40
CA SER A 781 -19.67 -19.24 22.94
C SER A 781 -18.92 -19.10 24.28
N LYS A 782 -18.83 -20.22 25.02
CA LYS A 782 -18.18 -20.22 26.35
C LYS A 782 -16.70 -19.88 26.30
N ASP A 783 -16.04 -20.29 25.21
CA ASP A 783 -14.62 -20.07 24.96
C ASP A 783 -14.36 -18.78 24.18
N ASN A 784 -15.41 -17.98 23.93
CA ASN A 784 -15.32 -16.72 23.16
C ASN A 784 -14.88 -16.90 21.69
N SER A 785 -15.00 -18.11 21.13
CA SER A 785 -14.55 -18.42 19.77
C SER A 785 -15.62 -18.18 18.70
N VAL A 786 -16.90 -18.03 19.06
CA VAL A 786 -18.02 -17.77 18.15
C VAL A 786 -18.94 -16.74 18.75
N ALA A 787 -19.36 -15.77 17.97
CA ALA A 787 -20.38 -14.80 18.35
C ALA A 787 -21.63 -14.89 17.46
N LYS A 788 -22.78 -14.59 18.03
CA LYS A 788 -24.01 -14.37 17.29
C LYS A 788 -24.26 -12.89 17.14
N ILE A 789 -24.29 -12.43 15.89
CA ILE A 789 -24.51 -11.04 15.54
C ILE A 789 -25.87 -10.90 14.87
N LYS A 790 -26.60 -9.87 15.22
CA LYS A 790 -27.83 -9.47 14.56
C LYS A 790 -27.59 -8.21 13.74
N ILE A 791 -27.81 -8.32 12.44
CA ILE A 791 -27.71 -7.22 11.46
C ILE A 791 -29.13 -6.74 11.20
N SER A 792 -29.45 -5.48 11.45
CA SER A 792 -30.79 -4.93 11.26
C SER A 792 -30.75 -3.49 10.78
N ARG A 793 -31.82 -3.04 10.18
CA ARG A 793 -31.95 -1.66 9.68
C ARG A 793 -33.24 -1.00 10.22
N LYS A 794 -33.10 0.16 10.81
CA LYS A 794 -34.24 0.97 11.24
C LYS A 794 -34.54 2.02 10.17
N LYS A 795 -35.70 1.88 9.49
CA LYS A 795 -36.13 2.88 8.51
C LYS A 795 -36.34 4.25 9.15
#